data_6685dfe34567dd3446f97a756ee644b9
#
_entry.id   6685dfe34567dd3446f97a756ee644b9
#
_cell.length_a   1.000
_cell.length_b   1.000
_cell.length_c   1.000
_cell.angle_alpha   90.00
_cell.angle_beta   90.00
_cell.angle_gamma   90.00
#
_symmetry.space_group_name_H-M   'P 1'
#
loop_
_entity.id
_entity.type
_entity.pdbx_description
1 polymer ?
#
loop_
_entity_poly.entity_id
_entity_poly.type
_entity_poly.pdbx_seq_one_letter_code
_entity_poly.pdbx_strand_id
1 'polypeptide(L)'
;VFNNSYNGLFLHYGTWYYLQNGYLDWNYTGLVYHTDGQWYYVENGMLNRSYSGLASYYGGWYYVGNGIIDWNYTGLTYYYGTWYYVDHGILNWGYTGLLQHVDGQWYYIQGGKIDWNYMGLVQHVDGIWYYVENAKINWNYTGLTQYGGTWYYVEAGKLNWNYTGLTYYNDNWYYVQNGVLDSGYNGLYLYNGTWYCLQNGWINWNNTTLIQYVDGNWYYVDHGQINWDYVGPVEYYDTWYYVAGGKVDWNYNGTGVYDGIPYTVRNGIVYFSDQGQMTARKCTAVSYNGRKMTVSMEVTSTLTNPDQKFYLLQMNSAGTEILNAVPAQVTKGNVWKVTADISSADSFRDTVMDRYAVGAKTGTGYRRLSDSRMLENPEITASMTKKYNGYYTSNKISSKKGMQGVSEGYTEDVGVQHVLLNVDLADMVSTSARSGYVPYTYKGKTYYFQDMIALEQTIRYLNGWDNDNPYGWHSRSVTLVLLMSWKDELSYLIHPDARKKGTASYYTLNMQEENARDTFEALFCYMGEKLGDHKSLVSNWTLGNEVNSCGMWNYSGNMSLSENVANYAKAFQLLYQGVKRTASTSKVFISLDHCWNKADAGFSGKAFLDEFASCMNQTAGWMDWNVNYHPYSQPLTRNEFWSDNGNTVFGTGTGYISMKNIQILTDYLGSLEVSYGKAEGSIRVIIGELGYTAKAGQKDEDTQAAALGYGYYIAMFNSRIDAYIVRAYVDDSAETSSGLYLGLFDRSYYKKKSYDVYKHLDTAQSLDYMNPYLSLVGAGSWESVIPGFDAGKLPAVDF
;
A
#
# COMPACT_ATOMS: atom_id res chain seq x y z
N VAL A 1 91.25 14.47 -0.45
CA VAL A 1 90.65 13.80 0.72
C VAL A 1 89.26 13.35 0.31
N PHE A 2 89.06 12.08 0.21
CA PHE A 2 87.74 11.51 -0.03
C PHE A 2 86.86 11.78 1.19
N ASN A 3 85.71 12.54 0.98
CA ASN A 3 84.77 12.78 2.05
C ASN A 3 83.76 11.63 2.11
N ASN A 4 84.10 10.59 2.88
CA ASN A 4 83.26 9.39 3.02
C ASN A 4 81.90 9.62 3.72
N SER A 5 81.55 10.85 4.09
CA SER A 5 80.29 11.27 4.69
C SER A 5 79.40 12.09 3.75
N TYR A 6 79.89 12.35 2.57
CA TYR A 6 79.08 13.19 1.60
C TYR A 6 77.91 12.39 1.01
N ASN A 7 76.75 12.93 1.17
CA ASN A 7 75.54 12.48 0.53
C ASN A 7 74.93 13.64 -0.28
N GLY A 8 74.74 13.42 -1.60
CA GLY A 8 74.19 14.47 -2.45
C GLY A 8 74.71 14.45 -3.87
N LEU A 9 74.43 15.50 -4.61
CA LEU A 9 74.85 15.65 -6.01
C LEU A 9 76.30 16.15 -6.11
N PHE A 10 77.05 15.55 -6.98
CA PHE A 10 78.44 15.88 -7.27
C PHE A 10 78.67 16.00 -8.80
N LEU A 11 79.26 17.12 -9.22
CA LEU A 11 79.53 17.37 -10.65
C LEU A 11 80.87 16.76 -11.03
N HIS A 12 80.89 15.86 -12.04
CA HIS A 12 82.10 15.26 -12.58
C HIS A 12 82.10 15.24 -14.11
N TYR A 13 83.02 15.86 -14.76
CA TYR A 13 83.14 15.98 -16.23
C TYR A 13 81.79 16.45 -16.90
N GLY A 14 81.13 17.43 -16.29
CA GLY A 14 79.91 17.99 -16.84
C GLY A 14 78.63 17.22 -16.54
N THR A 15 78.75 16.06 -15.87
CA THR A 15 77.62 15.21 -15.47
C THR A 15 77.47 15.23 -13.97
N TRP A 16 76.23 15.34 -13.47
CA TRP A 16 75.91 15.27 -12.06
C TRP A 16 75.53 13.87 -11.63
N TYR A 17 76.21 13.40 -10.58
CA TYR A 17 76.02 12.07 -10.02
C TYR A 17 75.57 12.14 -8.55
N TYR A 18 74.85 11.16 -8.12
CA TYR A 18 74.48 11.04 -6.70
C TYR A 18 75.49 10.20 -5.96
N LEU A 19 76.01 10.76 -4.88
CA LEU A 19 76.91 10.04 -3.98
C LEU A 19 76.19 9.78 -2.67
N GLN A 20 76.38 8.57 -2.16
CA GLN A 20 75.94 8.15 -0.81
C GLN A 20 77.21 7.67 -0.04
N ASN A 21 77.38 8.28 1.13
CA ASN A 21 78.59 8.00 1.93
C ASN A 21 79.92 8.09 1.13
N GLY A 22 80.01 9.10 0.24
CA GLY A 22 81.10 9.42 -0.63
C GLY A 22 81.32 8.47 -1.83
N TYR A 23 80.44 7.50 -2.04
CA TYR A 23 80.46 6.59 -3.15
C TYR A 23 79.32 6.83 -4.09
N LEU A 24 79.54 6.62 -5.39
CA LEU A 24 78.50 6.73 -6.41
C LEU A 24 77.48 5.59 -6.24
N ASP A 25 76.18 5.98 -6.03
CA ASP A 25 75.11 5.01 -5.89
C ASP A 25 74.28 4.92 -7.18
N TRP A 26 74.61 3.95 -8.00
CA TRP A 26 73.92 3.69 -9.28
C TRP A 26 72.48 3.16 -9.09
N ASN A 27 72.13 2.73 -7.91
CA ASN A 27 70.82 2.19 -7.63
C ASN A 27 69.83 3.30 -7.16
N TYR A 28 70.39 4.48 -6.86
CA TYR A 28 69.52 5.55 -6.37
C TYR A 28 68.70 6.15 -7.49
N THR A 29 67.40 6.15 -7.31
CA THR A 29 66.42 6.87 -8.14
C THR A 29 65.44 7.59 -7.20
N GLY A 30 65.36 8.93 -7.35
CA GLY A 30 64.54 9.75 -6.46
C GLY A 30 64.94 11.22 -6.43
N LEU A 31 64.39 11.97 -5.47
CA LEU A 31 64.68 13.40 -5.29
C LEU A 31 65.84 13.63 -4.34
N VAL A 32 66.70 14.54 -4.71
CA VAL A 32 67.85 14.97 -3.93
C VAL A 32 67.87 16.45 -3.78
N TYR A 33 67.98 16.94 -2.53
CA TYR A 33 68.17 18.37 -2.25
C TYR A 33 69.62 18.80 -2.43
N HIS A 34 69.86 19.87 -3.18
CA HIS A 34 71.22 20.36 -3.45
C HIS A 34 71.44 21.71 -2.75
N THR A 35 72.72 22.06 -2.60
CA THR A 35 73.16 23.28 -1.87
C THR A 35 72.72 24.58 -2.49
N ASP A 36 72.28 24.60 -3.72
CA ASP A 36 71.68 25.77 -4.41
C ASP A 36 70.19 26.01 -4.03
N GLY A 37 69.63 25.20 -3.14
CA GLY A 37 68.29 25.33 -2.70
C GLY A 37 67.23 24.63 -3.59
N GLN A 38 67.69 23.87 -4.58
CA GLN A 38 66.80 23.14 -5.50
C GLN A 38 66.76 21.65 -5.20
N TRP A 39 65.65 21.04 -5.57
CA TRP A 39 65.48 19.60 -5.56
C TRP A 39 65.60 19.04 -6.96
N TYR A 40 66.45 18.11 -7.14
CA TYR A 40 66.79 17.47 -8.40
C TYR A 40 66.36 16.01 -8.44
N TYR A 41 65.91 15.58 -9.63
CA TYR A 41 65.56 14.18 -9.85
C TYR A 41 66.78 13.40 -10.40
N VAL A 42 67.14 12.43 -9.66
CA VAL A 42 68.21 11.48 -9.99
C VAL A 42 67.59 10.17 -10.46
N GLU A 43 68.10 9.59 -11.50
CA GLU A 43 67.72 8.29 -12.00
C GLU A 43 68.96 7.44 -12.24
N ASN A 44 68.99 6.22 -11.67
CA ASN A 44 70.17 5.34 -11.76
C ASN A 44 71.45 6.08 -11.41
N GLY A 45 71.49 6.84 -10.30
CA GLY A 45 72.66 7.52 -9.80
C GLY A 45 73.06 8.78 -10.58
N MET A 46 72.35 9.19 -11.61
CA MET A 46 72.64 10.38 -12.42
C MET A 46 71.49 11.35 -12.43
N LEU A 47 71.79 12.66 -12.43
CA LEU A 47 70.79 13.69 -12.61
C LEU A 47 70.11 13.56 -13.98
N ASN A 48 68.80 13.29 -13.97
CA ASN A 48 68.03 13.25 -15.20
C ASN A 48 67.29 14.55 -15.44
N ARG A 49 67.87 15.43 -16.29
CA ARG A 49 67.28 16.69 -16.66
C ARG A 49 66.14 16.54 -17.72
N SER A 50 65.94 15.36 -18.27
CA SER A 50 64.87 15.13 -19.22
C SER A 50 63.60 14.58 -18.54
N TYR A 51 63.70 14.26 -17.26
CA TYR A 51 62.57 13.74 -16.52
C TYR A 51 61.57 14.87 -16.21
N SER A 52 60.32 14.63 -16.61
CA SER A 52 59.15 15.45 -16.19
C SER A 52 58.02 14.52 -15.78
N GLY A 53 57.51 14.67 -14.57
CA GLY A 53 56.49 13.80 -13.99
C GLY A 53 56.52 13.79 -12.46
N LEU A 54 55.83 12.84 -11.85
CA LEU A 54 55.78 12.70 -10.40
C LEU A 54 56.97 11.91 -9.83
N ALA A 55 57.56 12.42 -8.77
CA ALA A 55 58.59 11.70 -8.00
C ALA A 55 58.22 11.73 -6.50
N SER A 56 58.38 10.59 -5.82
CA SER A 56 58.07 10.49 -4.39
C SER A 56 59.31 10.77 -3.52
N TYR A 57 59.11 11.44 -2.39
CA TYR A 57 60.13 11.65 -1.36
C TYR A 57 59.48 11.73 0.04
N TYR A 58 59.91 10.89 0.96
CA TYR A 58 59.39 10.77 2.32
C TYR A 58 57.88 10.73 2.44
N GLY A 59 57.20 10.01 1.56
CA GLY A 59 55.74 9.84 1.56
C GLY A 59 54.96 10.97 0.85
N GLY A 60 55.64 12.05 0.46
CA GLY A 60 55.12 13.09 -0.41
C GLY A 60 55.36 12.80 -1.89
N TRP A 61 54.54 13.32 -2.76
CA TRP A 61 54.72 13.26 -4.22
C TRP A 61 54.84 14.66 -4.78
N TYR A 62 55.87 14.86 -5.60
CA TYR A 62 56.25 16.17 -6.13
C TYR A 62 56.33 16.11 -7.64
N TYR A 63 55.95 17.23 -8.30
CA TYR A 63 56.09 17.33 -9.74
C TYR A 63 57.50 17.85 -10.07
N VAL A 64 58.14 17.08 -10.91
CA VAL A 64 59.44 17.43 -11.47
C VAL A 64 59.27 17.91 -12.89
N GLY A 65 59.76 19.05 -13.23
CA GLY A 65 59.87 19.61 -14.56
C GLY A 65 61.33 19.73 -14.99
N ASN A 66 61.73 19.06 -16.08
CA ASN A 66 63.13 19.09 -16.58
C ASN A 66 64.18 18.76 -15.50
N GLY A 67 63.85 17.73 -14.69
CA GLY A 67 64.78 17.22 -13.66
C GLY A 67 64.86 18.03 -12.36
N ILE A 68 64.00 19.01 -12.16
CA ILE A 68 63.94 19.89 -10.96
C ILE A 68 62.49 19.96 -10.47
N ILE A 69 62.27 19.94 -9.15
CA ILE A 69 60.93 20.20 -8.64
C ILE A 69 60.44 21.57 -9.12
N ASP A 70 59.33 21.56 -9.82
CA ASP A 70 58.69 22.78 -10.27
C ASP A 70 57.56 23.19 -9.28
N TRP A 71 57.88 24.05 -8.34
CA TRP A 71 56.94 24.58 -7.34
C TRP A 71 55.89 25.52 -7.90
N ASN A 72 56.05 25.94 -9.16
CA ASN A 72 55.03 26.77 -9.82
C ASN A 72 54.00 25.92 -10.60
N TYR A 73 54.22 24.60 -10.74
CA TYR A 73 53.33 23.75 -11.48
C TYR A 73 52.04 23.51 -10.70
N THR A 74 50.92 23.90 -11.31
CA THR A 74 49.60 23.57 -10.82
C THR A 74 48.78 23.02 -12.00
N GLY A 75 48.28 21.82 -11.91
CA GLY A 75 47.53 21.16 -12.99
C GLY A 75 47.53 19.65 -12.94
N LEU A 76 47.09 19.03 -14.03
CA LEU A 76 47.05 17.58 -14.14
C LEU A 76 48.35 17.04 -14.75
N THR A 77 48.90 15.99 -14.16
CA THR A 77 50.04 15.27 -14.68
C THR A 77 49.73 13.79 -14.79
N TYR A 78 50.23 13.17 -15.88
CA TYR A 78 50.04 11.73 -16.11
C TYR A 78 51.15 10.94 -15.50
N TYR A 79 50.82 9.90 -14.69
CA TYR A 79 51.79 9.05 -14.05
C TYR A 79 51.24 7.61 -13.85
N TYR A 80 51.93 6.61 -14.35
CA TYR A 80 51.56 5.18 -14.26
C TYR A 80 50.09 4.87 -14.57
N GLY A 81 49.58 5.32 -15.70
CA GLY A 81 48.23 5.00 -16.18
C GLY A 81 47.13 5.88 -15.63
N THR A 82 47.44 6.85 -14.75
CA THR A 82 46.45 7.71 -14.09
C THR A 82 46.87 9.19 -14.14
N TRP A 83 45.90 10.09 -14.19
CA TRP A 83 46.15 11.53 -14.08
C TRP A 83 45.93 12.02 -12.65
N TYR A 84 46.92 12.77 -12.15
CA TYR A 84 46.96 13.29 -10.79
C TYR A 84 46.95 14.82 -10.80
N TYR A 85 46.31 15.41 -9.79
CA TYR A 85 46.30 16.84 -9.58
C TYR A 85 47.46 17.26 -8.69
N VAL A 86 48.27 18.14 -9.23
CA VAL A 86 49.40 18.78 -8.55
C VAL A 86 49.04 20.23 -8.27
N ASP A 87 49.32 20.69 -7.09
CA ASP A 87 49.10 22.05 -6.63
C ASP A 87 50.42 22.62 -6.07
N HIS A 88 50.90 23.67 -6.73
CA HIS A 88 52.22 24.25 -6.35
C HIS A 88 53.32 23.21 -6.19
N GLY A 89 53.46 22.38 -7.20
CA GLY A 89 54.49 21.33 -7.25
C GLY A 89 54.26 20.10 -6.36
N ILE A 90 53.21 20.06 -5.58
CA ILE A 90 52.88 18.97 -4.66
C ILE A 90 51.61 18.31 -5.12
N LEU A 91 51.59 16.95 -5.13
CA LEU A 91 50.37 16.19 -5.43
C LEU A 91 49.38 16.40 -4.30
N ASN A 92 48.20 16.92 -4.65
CA ASN A 92 47.17 17.27 -3.70
C ASN A 92 46.11 16.16 -3.59
N TRP A 93 46.28 15.23 -2.68
CA TRP A 93 45.34 14.13 -2.39
C TRP A 93 43.99 14.62 -1.81
N GLY A 94 43.97 15.82 -1.25
CA GLY A 94 42.75 16.37 -0.66
C GLY A 94 41.79 16.99 -1.66
N TYR A 95 42.24 17.23 -2.90
CA TYR A 95 41.41 17.92 -3.87
C TYR A 95 40.32 17.01 -4.44
N THR A 96 39.09 17.51 -4.37
CA THR A 96 37.92 16.90 -5.03
C THR A 96 37.12 18.02 -5.67
N GLY A 97 36.87 17.94 -6.97
CA GLY A 97 36.12 18.94 -7.71
C GLY A 97 36.46 18.98 -9.20
N LEU A 98 36.02 20.03 -9.88
CA LEU A 98 36.29 20.22 -11.31
C LEU A 98 37.56 21.05 -11.52
N LEU A 99 38.37 20.59 -12.46
CA LEU A 99 39.60 21.28 -12.86
C LEU A 99 39.69 21.34 -14.39
N GLN A 100 39.99 22.56 -14.92
CA GLN A 100 40.25 22.69 -16.34
C GLN A 100 41.70 22.30 -16.66
N HIS A 101 41.89 21.44 -17.65
CA HIS A 101 43.21 21.02 -18.12
C HIS A 101 43.63 21.86 -19.34
N VAL A 102 44.89 21.81 -19.70
CA VAL A 102 45.49 22.56 -20.83
C VAL A 102 44.86 22.21 -22.18
N ASP A 103 44.19 21.08 -22.32
CA ASP A 103 43.42 20.72 -23.51
C ASP A 103 42.06 21.43 -23.62
N GLY A 104 41.75 22.31 -22.66
CA GLY A 104 40.50 23.05 -22.58
C GLY A 104 39.34 22.28 -21.98
N GLN A 105 39.51 20.98 -21.65
CA GLN A 105 38.46 20.16 -21.06
C GLN A 105 38.45 20.31 -19.53
N TRP A 106 37.27 20.14 -18.95
CA TRP A 106 37.08 20.10 -17.51
C TRP A 106 36.96 18.67 -17.02
N TYR A 107 37.77 18.32 -16.06
CA TYR A 107 37.84 16.98 -15.50
C TYR A 107 37.40 16.96 -14.04
N TYR A 108 36.71 15.93 -13.66
CA TYR A 108 36.40 15.67 -12.25
C TYR A 108 37.54 14.91 -11.57
N ILE A 109 38.00 15.51 -10.51
CA ILE A 109 39.05 15.00 -9.66
C ILE A 109 38.45 14.53 -8.35
N GLN A 110 38.78 13.34 -7.92
CA GLN A 110 38.42 12.80 -6.60
C GLN A 110 39.67 12.31 -5.89
N GLY A 111 39.92 12.85 -4.68
CA GLY A 111 41.11 12.45 -3.93
C GLY A 111 42.40 12.63 -4.71
N GLY A 112 42.57 13.76 -5.40
CA GLY A 112 43.78 14.14 -6.14
C GLY A 112 44.01 13.43 -7.47
N LYS A 113 43.06 12.67 -8.00
CA LYS A 113 43.17 11.98 -9.29
C LYS A 113 41.88 12.04 -10.10
N ILE A 114 42.00 11.93 -11.42
CA ILE A 114 40.78 11.86 -12.27
C ILE A 114 40.03 10.56 -11.95
N ASP A 115 38.74 10.72 -11.63
CA ASP A 115 37.82 9.57 -11.50
C ASP A 115 37.06 9.34 -12.80
N TRP A 116 37.60 8.52 -13.68
CA TRP A 116 37.03 8.19 -14.98
C TRP A 116 35.65 7.54 -14.95
N ASN A 117 35.24 7.00 -13.80
CA ASN A 117 33.95 6.36 -13.65
C ASN A 117 32.87 7.32 -13.12
N TYR A 118 33.26 8.53 -12.76
CA TYR A 118 32.30 9.47 -12.21
C TYR A 118 31.29 9.93 -13.23
N MET A 119 30.03 9.85 -12.85
CA MET A 119 28.88 10.38 -13.58
C MET A 119 27.91 11.02 -12.60
N GLY A 120 27.50 12.26 -12.86
CA GLY A 120 26.59 12.99 -12.00
C GLY A 120 26.86 14.48 -11.92
N LEU A 121 26.19 15.17 -10.98
CA LEU A 121 26.35 16.60 -10.77
C LEU A 121 27.52 16.91 -9.83
N VAL A 122 28.29 17.92 -10.19
CA VAL A 122 29.38 18.47 -9.39
C VAL A 122 29.22 19.98 -9.30
N GLN A 123 29.24 20.52 -8.08
CA GLN A 123 29.29 21.97 -7.88
C GLN A 123 30.72 22.45 -8.00
N HIS A 124 30.94 23.47 -8.85
CA HIS A 124 32.22 24.11 -8.98
C HIS A 124 32.32 25.36 -8.08
N VAL A 125 33.49 25.89 -7.90
CA VAL A 125 33.77 27.05 -7.02
C VAL A 125 33.04 28.35 -7.46
N ASP A 126 32.59 28.41 -8.70
CA ASP A 126 31.73 29.50 -9.23
C ASP A 126 30.27 29.40 -8.74
N GLY A 127 29.95 28.37 -7.97
CA GLY A 127 28.60 28.11 -7.48
C GLY A 127 27.69 27.38 -8.47
N ILE A 128 28.15 27.15 -9.69
CA ILE A 128 27.37 26.46 -10.75
C ILE A 128 27.52 24.94 -10.63
N TRP A 129 26.45 24.22 -10.87
CA TRP A 129 26.46 22.78 -10.94
C TRP A 129 26.61 22.32 -12.39
N TYR A 130 27.57 21.45 -12.63
CA TYR A 130 27.87 20.88 -13.94
C TYR A 130 27.60 19.38 -13.98
N TYR A 131 27.09 18.90 -15.09
CA TYR A 131 26.92 17.49 -15.33
C TYR A 131 28.20 16.88 -15.91
N VAL A 132 28.71 15.93 -15.19
CA VAL A 132 29.94 15.20 -15.52
C VAL A 132 29.56 13.79 -15.99
N GLU A 133 30.18 13.37 -17.04
CA GLU A 133 30.08 12.01 -17.58
C GLU A 133 31.46 11.51 -18.00
N ASN A 134 31.81 10.31 -17.54
CA ASN A 134 33.16 9.76 -17.75
C ASN A 134 34.27 10.77 -17.36
N ALA A 135 34.15 11.32 -16.16
CA ALA A 135 35.00 12.36 -15.56
C ALA A 135 35.06 13.69 -16.28
N LYS A 136 34.34 13.93 -17.36
CA LYS A 136 34.34 15.20 -18.11
C LYS A 136 33.01 15.91 -18.03
N ILE A 137 33.00 17.25 -18.05
CA ILE A 137 31.75 17.96 -18.24
C ILE A 137 31.20 17.62 -19.62
N ASN A 138 29.98 17.07 -19.64
CA ASN A 138 29.25 16.81 -20.88
C ASN A 138 28.36 18.00 -21.24
N TRP A 139 28.92 18.93 -22.06
CA TRP A 139 28.24 20.14 -22.54
C TRP A 139 27.05 19.87 -23.47
N ASN A 140 26.94 18.63 -23.98
CA ASN A 140 25.83 18.25 -24.87
C ASN A 140 24.67 17.65 -24.09
N TYR A 141 24.84 17.38 -22.81
CA TYR A 141 23.80 16.78 -22.01
C TYR A 141 22.69 17.79 -21.68
N THR A 142 21.48 17.42 -22.05
CA THR A 142 20.25 18.13 -21.65
C THR A 142 19.23 17.09 -21.23
N GLY A 143 18.71 17.15 -19.99
CA GLY A 143 17.78 16.18 -19.44
C GLY A 143 17.85 16.09 -17.93
N LEU A 144 17.26 15.03 -17.37
CA LEU A 144 17.23 14.80 -15.93
C LEU A 144 18.43 13.99 -15.44
N THR A 145 18.99 14.39 -14.33
CA THR A 145 20.01 13.64 -13.61
C THR A 145 19.75 13.64 -12.11
N GLN A 146 20.13 12.57 -11.42
CA GLN A 146 19.89 12.44 -10.00
C GLN A 146 21.12 12.81 -9.18
N TYR A 147 20.91 13.57 -8.10
CA TYR A 147 21.95 13.89 -7.12
C TYR A 147 21.33 13.95 -5.70
N GLY A 148 21.91 13.24 -4.76
CA GLY A 148 21.44 13.22 -3.38
C GLY A 148 19.98 12.75 -3.21
N GLY A 149 19.51 11.87 -4.10
CA GLY A 149 18.12 11.37 -4.10
C GLY A 149 17.11 12.26 -4.83
N THR A 150 17.52 13.47 -5.25
CA THR A 150 16.66 14.43 -5.97
C THR A 150 17.03 14.46 -7.45
N TRP A 151 16.03 14.63 -8.31
CA TRP A 151 16.22 14.77 -9.76
C TRP A 151 16.27 16.23 -10.17
N TYR A 152 17.27 16.58 -10.95
CA TYR A 152 17.54 17.93 -11.42
C TYR A 152 17.58 18.01 -12.95
N TYR A 153 17.17 19.15 -13.47
CA TYR A 153 17.23 19.43 -14.90
C TYR A 153 18.54 20.10 -15.27
N VAL A 154 19.23 19.47 -16.16
CA VAL A 154 20.47 19.95 -16.76
C VAL A 154 20.18 20.43 -18.18
N GLU A 155 20.73 21.56 -18.56
CA GLU A 155 20.70 22.10 -19.91
C GLU A 155 22.11 22.47 -20.36
N ALA A 156 22.52 21.95 -21.52
CA ALA A 156 23.86 22.16 -22.05
C ALA A 156 24.96 21.94 -20.99
N GLY A 157 24.89 20.86 -20.24
CA GLY A 157 25.88 20.47 -19.24
C GLY A 157 25.82 21.23 -17.91
N LYS A 158 24.86 22.15 -17.72
CA LYS A 158 24.69 22.94 -16.49
C LYS A 158 23.32 22.72 -15.89
N LEU A 159 23.26 22.65 -14.57
CA LEU A 159 21.98 22.64 -13.87
C LEU A 159 21.27 23.97 -14.11
N ASN A 160 20.06 23.93 -14.65
CA ASN A 160 19.28 25.13 -14.95
C ASN A 160 18.15 25.32 -13.92
N TRP A 161 18.40 26.12 -12.90
CA TRP A 161 17.42 26.48 -11.87
C TRP A 161 16.23 27.31 -12.38
N ASN A 162 16.33 27.89 -13.57
CA ASN A 162 15.25 28.70 -14.12
C ASN A 162 14.28 27.87 -15.00
N TYR A 163 14.60 26.61 -15.25
CA TYR A 163 13.74 25.78 -16.06
C TYR A 163 12.49 25.33 -15.31
N THR A 164 11.35 25.65 -15.90
CA THR A 164 10.05 25.13 -15.45
C THR A 164 9.29 24.66 -16.68
N GLY A 165 8.95 23.38 -16.73
CA GLY A 165 8.31 22.79 -17.89
C GLY A 165 8.41 21.28 -17.92
N LEU A 166 8.04 20.69 -19.06
CA LEU A 166 8.14 19.25 -19.26
C LEU A 166 9.47 18.88 -19.91
N THR A 167 10.07 17.82 -19.44
CA THR A 167 11.27 17.22 -20.03
C THR A 167 11.08 15.72 -20.24
N TYR A 168 11.64 15.23 -21.36
CA TYR A 168 11.53 13.81 -21.71
C TYR A 168 12.71 13.01 -21.13
N TYR A 169 12.40 11.91 -20.45
CA TYR A 169 13.41 11.04 -19.85
C TYR A 169 12.84 9.61 -19.66
N ASN A 170 13.61 8.58 -20.05
CA ASN A 170 13.21 7.16 -19.91
C ASN A 170 11.77 6.89 -20.37
N ASP A 171 11.47 7.21 -21.62
CA ASP A 171 10.20 6.99 -22.30
C ASP A 171 8.98 7.68 -21.67
N ASN A 172 9.21 8.69 -20.82
CA ASN A 172 8.14 9.50 -20.29
C ASN A 172 8.48 11.00 -20.19
N TRP A 173 7.45 11.83 -20.00
CA TRP A 173 7.57 13.27 -19.79
C TRP A 173 7.37 13.62 -18.32
N TYR A 174 8.31 14.33 -17.76
CA TYR A 174 8.33 14.73 -16.34
C TYR A 174 8.26 16.23 -16.19
N TYR A 175 7.57 16.67 -15.17
CA TYR A 175 7.45 18.07 -14.81
C TYR A 175 8.60 18.50 -13.93
N VAL A 176 9.24 19.57 -14.36
CA VAL A 176 10.33 20.22 -13.64
C VAL A 176 9.86 21.61 -13.21
N GLN A 177 10.09 21.97 -11.98
CA GLN A 177 9.85 23.29 -11.46
C GLN A 177 11.13 23.86 -10.85
N ASN A 178 11.56 25.03 -11.35
CA ASN A 178 12.78 25.68 -10.88
C ASN A 178 13.99 24.72 -10.87
N GLY A 179 14.19 23.98 -11.96
CA GLY A 179 15.30 23.06 -12.14
C GLY A 179 15.21 21.75 -11.39
N VAL A 180 14.15 21.52 -10.62
CA VAL A 180 13.95 20.29 -9.82
C VAL A 180 12.71 19.56 -10.33
N LEU A 181 12.80 18.23 -10.47
CA LEU A 181 11.64 17.42 -10.77
C LEU A 181 10.64 17.51 -9.62
N ASP A 182 9.44 17.96 -9.93
CA ASP A 182 8.35 18.06 -8.96
C ASP A 182 7.42 16.84 -9.09
N SER A 183 7.70 15.80 -8.29
CA SER A 183 6.88 14.61 -8.22
C SER A 183 5.55 14.82 -7.47
N GLY A 184 5.30 15.98 -6.90
CA GLY A 184 4.05 16.32 -6.22
C GLY A 184 3.02 16.96 -7.14
N TYR A 185 3.41 17.36 -8.35
CA TYR A 185 2.48 18.05 -9.25
C TYR A 185 1.41 17.11 -9.82
N ASN A 186 0.17 17.47 -9.58
CA ASN A 186 -0.99 16.76 -10.13
C ASN A 186 -1.95 17.77 -10.76
N GLY A 187 -2.47 17.47 -11.95
CA GLY A 187 -3.42 18.32 -12.64
C GLY A 187 -3.03 18.65 -14.08
N LEU A 188 -3.64 19.68 -14.63
CA LEU A 188 -3.42 20.09 -16.01
C LEU A 188 -2.23 21.05 -16.12
N TYR A 189 -1.37 20.81 -17.09
CA TYR A 189 -0.24 21.66 -17.42
C TYR A 189 -0.15 21.97 -18.93
N LEU A 190 -0.02 23.27 -19.26
CA LEU A 190 0.13 23.70 -20.65
C LEU A 190 1.59 23.66 -21.08
N TYR A 191 1.92 22.89 -22.07
CA TYR A 191 3.26 22.83 -22.64
C TYR A 191 3.22 22.82 -24.18
N ASN A 192 3.95 23.73 -24.78
CA ASN A 192 4.02 23.91 -26.25
C ASN A 192 2.63 23.98 -26.94
N GLY A 193 1.67 24.64 -26.29
CA GLY A 193 0.33 24.80 -26.84
C GLY A 193 -0.64 23.64 -26.61
N THR A 194 -0.19 22.56 -25.98
CA THR A 194 -1.00 21.39 -25.64
C THR A 194 -1.14 21.26 -24.14
N TRP A 195 -2.34 20.94 -23.66
CA TRP A 195 -2.64 20.67 -22.27
C TRP A 195 -2.49 19.20 -21.95
N TYR A 196 -1.65 18.89 -21.01
CA TYR A 196 -1.37 17.54 -20.53
C TYR A 196 -1.89 17.33 -19.10
N CYS A 197 -2.33 16.13 -18.84
CA CYS A 197 -2.66 15.69 -17.49
C CYS A 197 -1.43 15.07 -16.84
N LEU A 198 -0.97 15.70 -15.78
CA LEU A 198 0.13 15.21 -14.98
C LEU A 198 -0.39 14.56 -13.70
N GLN A 199 0.25 13.48 -13.34
CA GLN A 199 0.02 12.78 -12.08
C GLN A 199 1.38 12.40 -11.48
N ASN A 200 1.62 12.79 -10.24
CA ASN A 200 2.89 12.58 -9.56
C ASN A 200 4.10 13.15 -10.35
N GLY A 201 3.91 14.29 -10.99
CA GLY A 201 4.95 14.99 -11.74
C GLY A 201 5.27 14.43 -13.12
N TRP A 202 4.46 13.53 -13.69
CA TRP A 202 4.66 12.98 -15.03
C TRP A 202 3.35 12.88 -15.83
N ILE A 203 3.44 12.83 -17.16
CA ILE A 203 2.24 12.71 -18.00
C ILE A 203 1.68 11.29 -17.88
N ASN A 204 0.47 11.18 -17.38
CA ASN A 204 -0.25 9.90 -17.34
C ASN A 204 -1.02 9.68 -18.64
N TRP A 205 -0.42 8.98 -19.58
CA TRP A 205 -1.00 8.67 -20.89
C TRP A 205 -2.22 7.74 -20.84
N ASN A 206 -2.42 7.04 -19.73
CA ASN A 206 -3.58 6.16 -19.56
C ASN A 206 -4.79 6.89 -18.95
N ASN A 207 -4.63 8.17 -18.61
CA ASN A 207 -5.70 8.91 -17.94
C ASN A 207 -6.73 9.40 -18.96
N THR A 208 -7.96 8.91 -18.81
CA THR A 208 -9.15 9.37 -19.57
C THR A 208 -10.25 9.67 -18.55
N THR A 209 -10.51 10.96 -18.28
CA THR A 209 -11.39 11.40 -17.20
C THR A 209 -11.72 12.89 -17.30
N LEU A 210 -12.53 13.39 -16.39
CA LEU A 210 -12.71 14.83 -16.15
C LEU A 210 -11.78 15.31 -15.05
N ILE A 211 -11.13 16.45 -15.27
CA ILE A 211 -10.24 17.09 -14.30
C ILE A 211 -10.66 18.55 -14.10
N GLN A 212 -10.83 18.96 -12.85
CA GLN A 212 -11.06 20.35 -12.52
C GLN A 212 -9.75 21.13 -12.54
N TYR A 213 -9.72 22.25 -13.21
CA TYR A 213 -8.57 23.16 -13.23
C TYR A 213 -8.79 24.36 -12.30
N VAL A 214 -7.73 25.08 -12.02
CA VAL A 214 -7.75 26.25 -11.09
C VAL A 214 -8.69 27.38 -11.53
N ASP A 215 -9.12 27.43 -12.79
CA ASP A 215 -10.12 28.35 -13.31
C ASP A 215 -11.57 27.95 -12.97
N GLY A 216 -11.74 26.84 -12.26
CA GLY A 216 -13.04 26.30 -11.86
C GLY A 216 -13.73 25.45 -12.94
N ASN A 217 -13.19 25.39 -14.16
CA ASN A 217 -13.76 24.55 -15.22
C ASN A 217 -13.31 23.09 -15.10
N TRP A 218 -14.13 22.18 -15.60
CA TRP A 218 -13.83 20.76 -15.72
C TRP A 218 -13.50 20.43 -17.18
N TYR A 219 -12.33 19.84 -17.39
CA TYR A 219 -11.82 19.51 -18.71
C TYR A 219 -11.80 18.01 -18.93
N TYR A 220 -12.15 17.61 -20.14
CA TYR A 220 -12.08 16.22 -20.55
C TYR A 220 -10.67 15.89 -21.05
N VAL A 221 -10.02 15.03 -20.31
CA VAL A 221 -8.73 14.45 -20.64
C VAL A 221 -8.96 13.10 -21.30
N ASP A 222 -8.32 12.89 -22.42
CA ASP A 222 -8.32 11.64 -23.16
C ASP A 222 -6.87 11.25 -23.45
N HIS A 223 -6.47 10.06 -22.99
CA HIS A 223 -5.09 9.59 -23.09
C HIS A 223 -4.06 10.65 -22.66
N GLY A 224 -4.26 11.23 -21.48
CA GLY A 224 -3.34 12.18 -20.87
C GLY A 224 -3.31 13.58 -21.45
N GLN A 225 -4.20 13.93 -22.39
CA GLN A 225 -4.30 15.26 -23.02
C GLN A 225 -5.75 15.76 -23.00
N ILE A 226 -5.95 17.08 -22.94
CA ILE A 226 -7.30 17.62 -23.15
C ILE A 226 -7.70 17.36 -24.60
N ASN A 227 -8.84 16.68 -24.76
CA ASN A 227 -9.45 16.45 -26.07
C ASN A 227 -10.46 17.58 -26.39
N TRP A 228 -9.99 18.62 -27.08
CA TRP A 228 -10.78 19.80 -27.41
C TRP A 228 -11.88 19.52 -28.44
N ASP A 229 -11.76 18.46 -29.22
CA ASP A 229 -12.70 18.09 -30.26
C ASP A 229 -13.86 17.24 -29.72
N TYR A 230 -13.73 16.76 -28.50
CA TYR A 230 -14.74 15.88 -27.90
C TYR A 230 -16.05 16.67 -27.63
N VAL A 231 -17.15 16.08 -28.08
CA VAL A 231 -18.50 16.54 -27.80
C VAL A 231 -19.35 15.33 -27.42
N GLY A 232 -19.88 15.31 -26.23
CA GLY A 232 -20.74 14.22 -25.78
C GLY A 232 -20.72 13.97 -24.27
N PRO A 233 -21.43 12.94 -23.83
CA PRO A 233 -21.45 12.51 -22.43
C PRO A 233 -20.10 11.90 -21.98
N VAL A 234 -19.66 12.28 -20.78
CA VAL A 234 -18.49 11.69 -20.08
C VAL A 234 -18.93 11.33 -18.67
N GLU A 235 -18.65 10.10 -18.27
CA GLU A 235 -18.90 9.64 -16.91
C GLU A 235 -17.77 10.06 -15.97
N TYR A 236 -18.17 10.60 -14.81
CA TYR A 236 -17.26 10.92 -13.72
C TYR A 236 -17.97 10.69 -12.38
N TYR A 237 -17.49 9.76 -11.57
CA TYR A 237 -18.09 9.35 -10.29
C TYR A 237 -19.60 9.09 -10.37
N ASP A 238 -20.00 8.14 -11.20
CA ASP A 238 -21.41 7.74 -11.40
C ASP A 238 -22.36 8.86 -11.88
N THR A 239 -21.82 10.01 -12.25
CA THR A 239 -22.57 11.11 -12.84
C THR A 239 -22.04 11.37 -14.25
N TRP A 240 -22.96 11.56 -15.18
CA TRP A 240 -22.61 11.86 -16.56
C TRP A 240 -22.70 13.35 -16.82
N TYR A 241 -21.67 13.89 -17.41
CA TYR A 241 -21.55 15.31 -17.73
C TYR A 241 -21.45 15.50 -19.24
N TYR A 242 -22.06 16.58 -19.73
CA TYR A 242 -21.96 16.92 -21.15
C TYR A 242 -20.71 17.78 -21.38
N VAL A 243 -19.85 17.27 -22.22
CA VAL A 243 -18.63 17.94 -22.63
C VAL A 243 -18.80 18.50 -24.04
N ALA A 244 -18.38 19.74 -24.24
CA ALA A 244 -18.31 20.37 -25.55
C ALA A 244 -17.06 21.23 -25.63
N GLY A 245 -16.28 21.08 -26.72
CA GLY A 245 -15.00 21.77 -26.85
C GLY A 245 -14.04 21.45 -25.71
N GLY A 246 -13.95 20.19 -25.33
CA GLY A 246 -13.00 19.66 -24.34
C GLY A 246 -13.30 20.01 -22.89
N LYS A 247 -14.43 20.65 -22.56
CA LYS A 247 -14.81 20.99 -21.18
C LYS A 247 -16.28 20.75 -20.91
N VAL A 248 -16.63 20.56 -19.63
CA VAL A 248 -18.05 20.45 -19.23
C VAL A 248 -18.77 21.75 -19.53
N ASP A 249 -19.85 21.65 -20.32
CA ASP A 249 -20.71 22.79 -20.63
C ASP A 249 -21.90 22.82 -19.68
N TRP A 250 -21.76 23.53 -18.58
CA TRP A 250 -22.81 23.70 -17.55
C TRP A 250 -24.06 24.44 -18.03
N ASN A 251 -23.97 25.14 -19.17
CA ASN A 251 -25.09 25.85 -19.73
C ASN A 251 -25.88 25.06 -20.76
N TYR A 252 -25.34 23.91 -21.18
CA TYR A 252 -26.00 23.11 -22.19
C TYR A 252 -27.25 22.43 -21.64
N ASN A 253 -28.33 22.62 -22.35
CA ASN A 253 -29.63 21.94 -22.16
C ASN A 253 -30.06 21.40 -23.51
N GLY A 254 -30.28 20.11 -23.61
CA GLY A 254 -30.61 19.50 -24.89
C GLY A 254 -30.84 18.01 -24.79
N THR A 255 -30.94 17.36 -25.94
CA THR A 255 -31.08 15.90 -26.05
C THR A 255 -30.11 15.37 -27.07
N GLY A 256 -29.73 14.12 -26.91
CA GLY A 256 -28.83 13.44 -27.85
C GLY A 256 -28.94 11.93 -27.72
N VAL A 257 -28.08 11.23 -28.41
CA VAL A 257 -27.91 9.76 -28.34
C VAL A 257 -26.45 9.46 -28.17
N TYR A 258 -26.12 8.67 -27.15
CA TYR A 258 -24.78 8.20 -26.86
C TYR A 258 -24.80 6.69 -26.73
N ASP A 259 -23.98 6.01 -27.49
CA ASP A 259 -23.94 4.55 -27.59
C ASP A 259 -25.33 3.90 -27.83
N GLY A 260 -26.13 4.54 -28.61
CA GLY A 260 -27.52 4.11 -28.92
C GLY A 260 -28.54 4.40 -27.83
N ILE A 261 -28.16 5.07 -26.73
CA ILE A 261 -29.05 5.43 -25.62
C ILE A 261 -29.40 6.91 -25.72
N PRO A 262 -30.72 7.27 -25.83
CA PRO A 262 -31.15 8.65 -25.76
C PRO A 262 -30.85 9.28 -24.39
N TYR A 263 -30.40 10.51 -24.39
CA TYR A 263 -30.17 11.26 -23.17
C TYR A 263 -30.74 12.67 -23.23
N THR A 264 -31.00 13.23 -22.07
CA THR A 264 -31.33 14.63 -21.89
C THR A 264 -30.27 15.29 -21.03
N VAL A 265 -29.84 16.50 -21.42
CA VAL A 265 -28.92 17.28 -20.61
C VAL A 265 -29.68 18.42 -19.93
N ARG A 266 -29.42 18.61 -18.65
CA ARG A 266 -29.92 19.74 -17.88
C ARG A 266 -28.79 20.38 -17.12
N ASN A 267 -28.47 21.62 -17.44
CA ASN A 267 -27.33 22.33 -16.82
C ASN A 267 -26.04 21.52 -16.83
N GLY A 268 -25.68 20.96 -17.98
CA GLY A 268 -24.45 20.18 -18.17
C GLY A 268 -24.48 18.76 -17.60
N ILE A 269 -25.50 18.38 -16.85
CA ILE A 269 -25.63 17.00 -16.32
C ILE A 269 -26.49 16.19 -17.31
N VAL A 270 -25.95 15.01 -17.67
CA VAL A 270 -26.58 14.09 -18.61
C VAL A 270 -27.44 13.09 -17.86
N TYR A 271 -28.68 12.96 -18.30
CA TYR A 271 -29.66 11.99 -17.82
C TYR A 271 -30.01 11.06 -18.97
N PHE A 272 -29.57 9.82 -18.91
CA PHE A 272 -29.99 8.82 -19.89
C PHE A 272 -31.43 8.43 -19.63
N SER A 273 -32.29 8.60 -20.62
CA SER A 273 -33.75 8.38 -20.50
C SER A 273 -34.12 6.93 -20.23
N ASP A 274 -33.22 5.99 -20.50
CA ASP A 274 -33.44 4.55 -20.38
C ASP A 274 -32.57 3.91 -19.29
N GLN A 275 -31.86 4.68 -18.43
CA GLN A 275 -31.13 4.11 -17.30
C GLN A 275 -32.05 3.80 -16.13
N GLY A 276 -32.36 2.53 -15.97
CA GLY A 276 -32.97 2.01 -14.76
C GLY A 276 -31.95 1.86 -13.64
N GLN A 277 -32.24 2.35 -12.45
CA GLN A 277 -31.46 2.06 -11.25
C GLN A 277 -31.92 0.76 -10.63
N MET A 278 -31.01 -0.12 -10.33
CA MET A 278 -31.31 -1.35 -9.61
C MET A 278 -31.53 -1.09 -8.13
N THR A 279 -32.63 -1.60 -7.61
CA THR A 279 -32.99 -1.53 -6.18
C THR A 279 -32.70 -2.84 -5.45
N ALA A 280 -32.86 -3.96 -6.11
CA ALA A 280 -32.49 -5.28 -5.57
C ALA A 280 -32.10 -6.24 -6.69
N ARG A 281 -31.24 -7.20 -6.35
CA ARG A 281 -30.79 -8.26 -7.25
C ARG A 281 -30.46 -9.49 -6.43
N LYS A 282 -31.18 -10.55 -6.70
CA LYS A 282 -31.07 -11.78 -5.93
C LYS A 282 -31.07 -12.98 -6.86
N CYS A 283 -30.27 -13.95 -6.52
CA CYS A 283 -30.49 -15.31 -6.99
C CYS A 283 -31.64 -15.91 -6.17
N THR A 284 -32.73 -16.28 -6.82
CA THR A 284 -33.94 -16.80 -6.16
C THR A 284 -33.98 -18.31 -6.10
N ALA A 285 -33.27 -18.99 -6.99
CA ALA A 285 -33.17 -20.44 -6.98
C ALA A 285 -31.90 -20.91 -7.72
N VAL A 286 -31.28 -21.96 -7.19
CA VAL A 286 -30.19 -22.67 -7.88
C VAL A 286 -30.59 -24.14 -7.95
N SER A 287 -30.62 -24.70 -9.15
CA SER A 287 -30.97 -26.11 -9.30
C SER A 287 -29.80 -27.00 -8.88
N TYR A 288 -30.13 -28.09 -8.19
CA TYR A 288 -29.13 -29.04 -7.67
C TYR A 288 -28.24 -29.68 -8.75
N ASN A 289 -28.74 -29.80 -9.97
CA ASN A 289 -28.00 -30.40 -11.10
C ASN A 289 -26.99 -29.40 -11.71
N GLY A 290 -26.76 -28.25 -11.09
CA GLY A 290 -25.73 -27.30 -11.45
C GLY A 290 -25.90 -26.60 -12.79
N ARG A 291 -27.09 -26.65 -13.39
CA ARG A 291 -27.28 -26.14 -14.76
C ARG A 291 -28.24 -24.97 -14.88
N LYS A 292 -28.87 -24.54 -13.80
CA LYS A 292 -29.86 -23.46 -13.85
C LYS A 292 -29.81 -22.60 -12.58
N MET A 293 -29.64 -21.31 -12.76
CA MET A 293 -29.68 -20.32 -11.71
C MET A 293 -30.71 -19.24 -12.09
N THR A 294 -31.69 -18.98 -11.24
CA THR A 294 -32.70 -17.94 -11.45
C THR A 294 -32.27 -16.66 -10.78
N VAL A 295 -32.00 -15.64 -11.58
CA VAL A 295 -31.63 -14.28 -11.12
C VAL A 295 -32.82 -13.36 -11.25
N SER A 296 -33.15 -12.63 -10.19
CA SER A 296 -34.16 -11.59 -10.14
C SER A 296 -33.51 -10.24 -9.88
N MET A 297 -33.92 -9.25 -10.66
CA MET A 297 -33.51 -7.87 -10.53
C MET A 297 -34.72 -6.97 -10.35
N GLU A 298 -34.61 -5.97 -9.47
CA GLU A 298 -35.61 -4.95 -9.30
C GLU A 298 -35.05 -3.61 -9.76
N VAL A 299 -35.82 -2.89 -10.61
CA VAL A 299 -35.38 -1.64 -11.26
C VAL A 299 -36.37 -0.53 -10.96
N THR A 300 -35.88 0.64 -10.53
CA THR A 300 -36.72 1.77 -10.08
C THR A 300 -37.29 2.61 -11.19
N SER A 301 -36.75 2.61 -12.40
CA SER A 301 -37.24 3.41 -13.51
C SER A 301 -37.92 2.56 -14.58
N THR A 302 -38.79 3.22 -15.32
CA THR A 302 -39.46 2.60 -16.45
C THR A 302 -38.48 2.37 -17.58
N LEU A 303 -38.21 1.10 -17.87
CA LEU A 303 -37.36 0.74 -18.99
C LEU A 303 -38.16 0.87 -20.29
N THR A 304 -37.57 1.49 -21.30
CA THR A 304 -38.17 1.57 -22.63
C THR A 304 -37.37 0.73 -23.61
N ASN A 305 -38.10 -0.11 -24.35
CA ASN A 305 -37.55 -0.87 -25.47
C ASN A 305 -38.68 -1.01 -26.52
N PRO A 306 -38.46 -0.60 -27.76
CA PRO A 306 -39.48 -0.60 -28.80
C PRO A 306 -40.16 -1.94 -29.02
N ASP A 307 -39.46 -3.06 -28.94
CA ASP A 307 -40.00 -4.41 -29.14
C ASP A 307 -40.53 -5.03 -27.83
N GLN A 308 -40.46 -4.30 -26.70
CA GLN A 308 -40.86 -4.77 -25.35
C GLN A 308 -40.15 -6.07 -24.90
N LYS A 309 -39.02 -6.43 -25.53
CA LYS A 309 -38.22 -7.60 -25.16
C LYS A 309 -37.04 -7.17 -24.31
N PHE A 310 -36.94 -7.75 -23.14
CA PHE A 310 -35.87 -7.45 -22.19
C PHE A 310 -35.01 -8.70 -21.98
N TYR A 311 -33.75 -8.46 -21.66
CA TYR A 311 -32.74 -9.47 -21.39
C TYR A 311 -32.08 -9.22 -20.06
N LEU A 312 -31.76 -10.30 -19.36
CA LEU A 312 -30.81 -10.24 -18.28
C LEU A 312 -29.41 -10.36 -18.89
N LEU A 313 -28.59 -9.37 -18.69
CA LEU A 313 -27.19 -9.36 -19.12
C LEU A 313 -26.33 -9.82 -17.97
N GLN A 314 -25.55 -10.86 -18.19
CA GLN A 314 -24.44 -11.29 -17.32
C GLN A 314 -23.19 -10.60 -17.82
N MET A 315 -22.53 -9.85 -16.96
CA MET A 315 -21.38 -9.03 -17.28
C MET A 315 -20.16 -9.49 -16.48
N ASN A 316 -18.96 -9.20 -16.97
CA ASN A 316 -17.75 -9.43 -16.17
C ASN A 316 -17.83 -8.68 -14.82
N SER A 317 -16.97 -9.00 -13.88
CA SER A 317 -16.97 -8.39 -12.54
C SER A 317 -16.73 -6.86 -12.54
N ALA A 318 -16.12 -6.35 -13.60
CA ALA A 318 -15.97 -4.90 -13.83
C ALA A 318 -17.26 -4.23 -14.35
N GLY A 319 -18.19 -4.98 -14.91
CA GLY A 319 -19.39 -4.45 -15.54
C GLY A 319 -19.16 -3.80 -16.90
N THR A 320 -18.05 -4.11 -17.56
CA THR A 320 -17.63 -3.51 -18.84
C THR A 320 -17.94 -4.38 -20.05
N GLU A 321 -18.00 -5.69 -19.89
CA GLU A 321 -18.21 -6.65 -20.96
C GLU A 321 -19.45 -7.51 -20.70
N ILE A 322 -20.27 -7.72 -21.75
CA ILE A 322 -21.41 -8.62 -21.70
C ILE A 322 -20.94 -10.03 -22.04
N LEU A 323 -20.93 -10.91 -21.05
CA LEU A 323 -20.52 -12.31 -21.19
C LEU A 323 -21.65 -13.17 -21.73
N ASN A 324 -22.90 -12.89 -21.34
CA ASN A 324 -24.08 -13.65 -21.72
C ASN A 324 -25.32 -12.76 -21.67
N ALA A 325 -26.32 -13.08 -22.47
CA ALA A 325 -27.60 -12.38 -22.48
C ALA A 325 -28.76 -13.37 -22.60
N VAL A 326 -29.62 -13.39 -21.61
CA VAL A 326 -30.70 -14.36 -21.52
C VAL A 326 -32.05 -13.62 -21.61
N PRO A 327 -33.01 -14.08 -22.41
CA PRO A 327 -34.36 -13.50 -22.42
C PRO A 327 -34.96 -13.49 -21.01
N ALA A 328 -35.49 -12.35 -20.60
CA ALA A 328 -36.02 -12.16 -19.27
C ALA A 328 -37.53 -11.98 -19.26
N GLN A 329 -38.17 -12.48 -18.20
CA GLN A 329 -39.56 -12.16 -17.88
C GLN A 329 -39.58 -10.87 -17.06
N VAL A 330 -40.50 -9.96 -17.40
CA VAL A 330 -40.68 -8.66 -16.73
C VAL A 330 -42.06 -8.54 -16.12
N THR A 331 -42.10 -8.32 -14.81
CA THR A 331 -43.29 -7.91 -14.10
C THR A 331 -43.24 -6.39 -13.85
N LYS A 332 -44.17 -5.66 -14.47
CA LYS A 332 -44.23 -4.20 -14.37
C LYS A 332 -45.01 -3.77 -13.11
N GLY A 333 -44.50 -2.74 -12.44
CA GLY A 333 -45.08 -2.11 -11.24
C GLY A 333 -44.38 -0.78 -11.00
N ASN A 334 -44.49 -0.19 -9.81
CA ASN A 334 -43.72 0.98 -9.41
C ASN A 334 -42.19 0.69 -9.44
N VAL A 335 -41.88 -0.55 -9.10
CA VAL A 335 -40.57 -1.14 -9.32
C VAL A 335 -40.75 -2.31 -10.28
N TRP A 336 -39.93 -2.37 -11.32
CA TRP A 336 -40.02 -3.47 -12.29
C TRP A 336 -39.15 -4.64 -11.82
N LYS A 337 -39.74 -5.82 -11.83
CA LYS A 337 -39.03 -7.05 -11.54
C LYS A 337 -38.68 -7.77 -12.84
N VAL A 338 -37.40 -7.98 -13.06
CA VAL A 338 -36.85 -8.65 -14.24
C VAL A 338 -36.20 -9.96 -13.78
N THR A 339 -36.67 -11.07 -14.32
CA THR A 339 -36.22 -12.41 -13.89
C THR A 339 -35.81 -13.24 -15.09
N ALA A 340 -34.69 -13.94 -14.98
CA ALA A 340 -34.22 -14.89 -15.97
C ALA A 340 -33.52 -16.09 -15.35
N ASP A 341 -33.54 -17.19 -16.10
CA ASP A 341 -32.80 -18.41 -15.78
C ASP A 341 -31.51 -18.44 -16.56
N ILE A 342 -30.39 -18.47 -15.85
CA ILE A 342 -29.07 -18.59 -16.45
C ILE A 342 -28.67 -20.07 -16.48
N SER A 343 -28.22 -20.54 -17.66
CA SER A 343 -27.57 -21.83 -17.79
C SER A 343 -26.07 -21.61 -18.01
N SER A 344 -25.24 -22.27 -17.23
CA SER A 344 -23.81 -22.18 -17.35
C SER A 344 -23.18 -23.53 -17.67
N ALA A 345 -22.19 -23.59 -18.52
CA ALA A 345 -21.33 -24.75 -18.71
C ALA A 345 -20.32 -24.86 -17.55
N ASP A 346 -20.06 -23.74 -16.91
CA ASP A 346 -19.15 -23.60 -15.77
C ASP A 346 -19.87 -23.69 -14.42
N SER A 347 -19.15 -23.60 -13.35
CA SER A 347 -19.70 -23.59 -12.00
C SER A 347 -20.55 -22.33 -11.77
N PHE A 348 -21.78 -22.48 -11.24
CA PHE A 348 -22.60 -21.34 -10.82
C PHE A 348 -21.93 -20.51 -9.72
N ARG A 349 -20.99 -21.08 -8.97
CA ARG A 349 -20.16 -20.35 -8.02
C ARG A 349 -19.34 -19.26 -8.71
N ASP A 350 -18.88 -19.53 -9.93
CA ASP A 350 -18.13 -18.52 -10.71
C ASP A 350 -19.08 -17.47 -11.28
N THR A 351 -20.31 -17.88 -11.60
CA THR A 351 -21.35 -17.00 -12.13
C THR A 351 -21.82 -15.95 -11.10
N VAL A 352 -21.78 -16.24 -9.79
CA VAL A 352 -22.11 -15.24 -8.75
C VAL A 352 -21.05 -14.16 -8.58
N MET A 353 -19.85 -14.36 -9.14
CA MET A 353 -18.82 -13.32 -9.21
C MET A 353 -19.10 -12.26 -10.27
N ASP A 354 -20.08 -12.50 -11.15
CA ASP A 354 -20.40 -11.60 -12.25
C ASP A 354 -21.39 -10.51 -11.83
N ARG A 355 -21.45 -9.46 -12.64
CA ARG A 355 -22.46 -8.41 -12.51
C ARG A 355 -23.66 -8.69 -13.42
N TYR A 356 -24.78 -8.15 -13.04
CA TYR A 356 -26.03 -8.33 -13.77
C TYR A 356 -26.67 -6.98 -14.08
N ALA A 357 -27.21 -6.85 -15.29
CA ALA A 357 -27.92 -5.68 -15.77
C ALA A 357 -29.16 -6.08 -16.59
N VAL A 358 -30.10 -5.17 -16.71
CA VAL A 358 -31.19 -5.31 -17.67
C VAL A 358 -30.75 -4.73 -19.01
N GLY A 359 -31.05 -5.42 -20.10
CA GLY A 359 -30.68 -4.99 -21.43
C GLY A 359 -31.74 -5.23 -22.51
N ALA A 360 -31.44 -4.74 -23.69
CA ALA A 360 -32.21 -4.96 -24.91
C ALA A 360 -31.31 -5.44 -26.02
N LYS A 361 -31.88 -6.22 -26.97
CA LYS A 361 -31.19 -6.65 -28.17
C LYS A 361 -31.03 -5.48 -29.13
N THR A 362 -29.87 -5.34 -29.74
CA THR A 362 -29.61 -4.43 -30.85
C THR A 362 -29.45 -5.23 -32.15
N GLY A 363 -29.26 -4.58 -33.28
CA GLY A 363 -29.07 -5.26 -34.56
C GLY A 363 -27.85 -6.23 -34.57
N THR A 364 -26.78 -5.91 -33.81
CA THR A 364 -25.51 -6.66 -33.81
C THR A 364 -25.17 -7.27 -32.46
N GLY A 365 -25.94 -6.98 -31.40
CA GLY A 365 -25.60 -7.47 -30.04
C GLY A 365 -26.66 -7.08 -29.01
N TYR A 366 -26.20 -6.65 -27.85
CA TYR A 366 -27.07 -6.22 -26.75
C TYR A 366 -26.60 -4.88 -26.22
N ARG A 367 -27.53 -4.04 -25.78
CA ARG A 367 -27.24 -2.80 -25.03
C ARG A 367 -27.78 -2.87 -23.62
N ARG A 368 -27.08 -2.23 -22.71
CA ARG A 368 -27.49 -2.13 -21.30
C ARG A 368 -28.57 -1.04 -21.15
N LEU A 369 -29.61 -1.34 -20.38
CA LEU A 369 -30.72 -0.44 -20.04
C LEU A 369 -30.74 -0.04 -18.58
N SER A 370 -29.89 -0.62 -17.74
CA SER A 370 -29.79 -0.31 -16.32
C SER A 370 -28.34 -0.28 -15.89
N ASP A 371 -28.03 0.25 -14.71
CA ASP A 371 -26.75 0.02 -14.05
C ASP A 371 -26.47 -1.49 -13.90
N SER A 372 -25.22 -1.87 -13.68
CA SER A 372 -24.83 -3.26 -13.45
C SER A 372 -24.38 -3.46 -12.01
N ARG A 373 -24.81 -4.53 -11.38
CA ARG A 373 -24.47 -4.81 -9.98
C ARG A 373 -24.25 -6.32 -9.73
N MET A 374 -23.49 -6.63 -8.69
CA MET A 374 -23.30 -8.02 -8.23
C MET A 374 -24.56 -8.54 -7.51
N LEU A 375 -24.68 -9.85 -7.35
CA LEU A 375 -25.73 -10.45 -6.55
C LEU A 375 -25.55 -10.14 -5.07
N GLU A 376 -26.65 -9.84 -4.37
CA GLU A 376 -26.63 -9.55 -2.93
C GLU A 376 -26.47 -10.78 -2.05
N ASN A 377 -26.76 -11.99 -2.57
CA ASN A 377 -26.82 -13.22 -1.82
C ASN A 377 -26.00 -14.35 -2.44
N PRO A 378 -24.68 -14.18 -2.59
CA PRO A 378 -23.82 -15.21 -3.18
C PRO A 378 -23.79 -16.50 -2.36
N GLU A 379 -24.10 -16.45 -1.05
CA GLU A 379 -24.16 -17.60 -0.14
C GLU A 379 -25.16 -18.67 -0.57
N ILE A 380 -26.09 -18.36 -1.47
CA ILE A 380 -27.03 -19.33 -2.01
C ILE A 380 -26.31 -20.48 -2.72
N THR A 381 -25.12 -20.25 -3.26
CA THR A 381 -24.31 -21.27 -3.92
C THR A 381 -23.48 -22.11 -2.96
N ALA A 382 -23.29 -21.67 -1.72
CA ALA A 382 -22.60 -22.43 -0.68
C ALA A 382 -23.34 -23.74 -0.35
N SER A 383 -24.67 -23.74 -0.47
CA SER A 383 -25.52 -24.93 -0.23
C SER A 383 -25.54 -25.95 -1.37
N MET A 384 -24.96 -25.66 -2.52
CA MET A 384 -24.98 -26.50 -3.70
C MET A 384 -24.15 -27.80 -3.57
N THR A 385 -23.20 -27.85 -2.67
CA THR A 385 -22.43 -29.07 -2.42
C THR A 385 -23.10 -29.93 -1.38
N LYS A 386 -23.86 -30.95 -1.83
CA LYS A 386 -24.51 -31.92 -0.96
C LYS A 386 -23.60 -32.56 0.08
N LYS A 387 -22.30 -32.63 -0.21
CA LYS A 387 -21.32 -33.33 0.62
C LYS A 387 -21.15 -32.74 2.01
N TYR A 388 -21.63 -31.51 2.22
CA TYR A 388 -21.36 -30.73 3.44
C TYR A 388 -22.60 -30.02 4.01
N ASN A 389 -23.77 -30.22 3.41
CA ASN A 389 -25.04 -29.76 3.99
C ASN A 389 -25.26 -30.41 5.37
N GLY A 390 -25.15 -29.66 6.42
CA GLY A 390 -25.33 -30.08 7.79
C GLY A 390 -24.06 -30.10 8.66
N TYR A 391 -22.87 -29.83 8.08
CA TYR A 391 -21.60 -29.86 8.81
C TYR A 391 -20.97 -28.49 9.04
N TYR A 392 -21.67 -27.42 8.72
CA TYR A 392 -21.26 -26.08 9.13
C TYR A 392 -21.59 -25.91 10.60
N THR A 393 -20.64 -26.26 11.42
CA THR A 393 -20.76 -26.07 12.84
C THR A 393 -20.55 -24.59 13.16
N SER A 394 -21.53 -24.00 13.81
CA SER A 394 -21.30 -22.76 14.51
C SER A 394 -20.21 -22.99 15.56
N ASN A 395 -19.27 -22.04 15.70
CA ASN A 395 -18.30 -22.12 16.77
C ASN A 395 -19.02 -22.08 18.12
N LYS A 396 -18.63 -22.94 19.06
CA LYS A 396 -19.05 -22.84 20.48
C LYS A 396 -18.21 -21.76 21.15
N ILE A 397 -18.57 -20.53 20.93
CA ILE A 397 -17.87 -19.37 21.47
C ILE A 397 -18.74 -18.77 22.58
N SER A 398 -18.19 -18.72 23.78
CA SER A 398 -18.85 -18.15 24.97
C SER A 398 -18.10 -16.92 25.49
N SER A 399 -16.88 -16.70 25.04
CA SER A 399 -16.01 -15.58 25.43
C SER A 399 -15.65 -14.74 24.20
N LYS A 400 -15.38 -13.46 24.42
CA LYS A 400 -14.85 -12.55 23.39
C LYS A 400 -13.32 -12.46 23.42
N LYS A 401 -12.67 -13.19 24.32
CA LYS A 401 -11.20 -13.13 24.51
C LYS A 401 -10.48 -13.70 23.31
N GLY A 402 -9.52 -12.93 22.78
CA GLY A 402 -8.77 -13.30 21.57
C GLY A 402 -7.36 -12.75 21.54
N MET A 403 -6.49 -13.38 20.71
CA MET A 403 -5.10 -12.98 20.56
C MET A 403 -4.64 -13.07 19.11
N GLN A 404 -3.74 -12.17 18.73
CA GLN A 404 -3.15 -12.09 17.40
C GLN A 404 -1.81 -12.83 17.36
N GLY A 405 -1.52 -13.47 16.21
CA GLY A 405 -0.20 -14.03 15.89
C GLY A 405 0.27 -15.13 16.83
N VAL A 406 -0.63 -15.99 17.30
CA VAL A 406 -0.34 -17.02 18.29
C VAL A 406 -0.18 -18.41 17.67
N SER A 407 0.62 -19.26 18.34
CA SER A 407 0.67 -20.71 18.11
C SER A 407 -0.44 -21.40 18.89
N GLU A 408 -0.69 -22.67 18.55
CA GLU A 408 -1.66 -23.51 19.27
C GLU A 408 -1.40 -23.53 20.78
N GLY A 409 -0.16 -23.81 21.23
CA GLY A 409 0.19 -23.85 22.66
C GLY A 409 -0.08 -22.55 23.39
N TYR A 410 0.10 -21.40 22.74
CA TYR A 410 -0.22 -20.09 23.36
C TYR A 410 -1.74 -19.89 23.43
N THR A 411 -2.50 -20.33 22.43
CA THR A 411 -3.97 -20.24 22.46
C THR A 411 -4.57 -21.06 23.58
N GLU A 412 -4.02 -22.23 23.84
CA GLU A 412 -4.43 -23.11 24.92
C GLU A 412 -4.04 -22.57 26.28
N ASP A 413 -2.80 -22.10 26.43
CA ASP A 413 -2.29 -21.60 27.71
C ASP A 413 -3.16 -20.47 28.28
N VAL A 414 -3.58 -19.53 27.45
CA VAL A 414 -4.42 -18.39 27.89
C VAL A 414 -5.91 -18.57 27.59
N GLY A 415 -6.32 -19.70 26.99
CA GLY A 415 -7.71 -20.06 26.74
C GLY A 415 -8.48 -19.12 25.84
N VAL A 416 -7.86 -18.58 24.78
CA VAL A 416 -8.55 -17.66 23.87
C VAL A 416 -9.53 -18.39 22.95
N GLN A 417 -10.64 -17.74 22.64
CA GLN A 417 -11.66 -18.25 21.72
C GLN A 417 -11.69 -17.50 20.37
N HIS A 418 -10.90 -16.44 20.21
CA HIS A 418 -10.72 -15.75 18.96
C HIS A 418 -9.23 -15.64 18.62
N VAL A 419 -8.90 -15.95 17.38
CA VAL A 419 -7.52 -15.90 16.89
C VAL A 419 -7.47 -15.09 15.60
N LEU A 420 -6.44 -14.25 15.46
CA LEU A 420 -6.24 -13.46 14.25
C LEU A 420 -4.87 -13.76 13.65
N LEU A 421 -4.88 -14.03 12.34
CA LEU A 421 -3.71 -14.29 11.53
C LEU A 421 -3.63 -13.30 10.37
N ASN A 422 -2.43 -12.79 10.12
CA ASN A 422 -2.13 -12.03 8.93
C ASN A 422 -1.75 -12.96 7.77
N VAL A 423 -2.29 -12.69 6.60
CA VAL A 423 -1.98 -13.39 5.34
C VAL A 423 -1.55 -12.36 4.31
N ASP A 424 -0.32 -12.46 3.85
CA ASP A 424 0.19 -11.59 2.81
C ASP A 424 -0.22 -12.12 1.43
N LEU A 425 -1.07 -11.36 0.73
CA LEU A 425 -1.54 -11.71 -0.61
C LEU A 425 -0.39 -11.80 -1.64
N ALA A 426 0.70 -11.07 -1.39
CA ALA A 426 1.90 -11.17 -2.22
C ALA A 426 2.58 -12.55 -2.10
N ASP A 427 2.42 -13.25 -0.97
CA ASP A 427 2.89 -14.62 -0.82
C ASP A 427 1.96 -15.64 -1.48
N MET A 428 0.70 -15.27 -1.68
CA MET A 428 -0.32 -16.17 -2.27
C MET A 428 -0.21 -16.30 -3.78
N VAL A 429 0.46 -15.37 -4.49
CA VAL A 429 0.47 -15.31 -5.95
C VAL A 429 1.87 -15.56 -6.51
N SER A 430 1.94 -16.33 -7.61
CA SER A 430 3.14 -16.44 -8.45
C SER A 430 2.80 -16.13 -9.91
N THR A 431 3.72 -15.46 -10.58
CA THR A 431 3.59 -15.13 -12.02
C THR A 431 3.81 -16.35 -12.92
N SER A 432 4.35 -17.44 -12.38
CA SER A 432 4.65 -18.66 -13.12
C SER A 432 4.59 -19.91 -12.23
N ALA A 433 4.59 -21.09 -12.86
CA ALA A 433 4.71 -22.35 -12.15
C ALA A 433 6.02 -22.44 -11.37
N ARG A 434 5.94 -22.71 -10.06
CA ARG A 434 7.10 -22.94 -9.19
C ARG A 434 6.72 -23.82 -8.00
N SER A 435 7.71 -24.38 -7.32
CA SER A 435 7.48 -25.18 -6.09
C SER A 435 6.69 -24.38 -5.04
N GLY A 436 5.73 -25.04 -4.40
CA GLY A 436 4.86 -24.43 -3.38
C GLY A 436 3.66 -23.67 -3.96
N TYR A 437 3.50 -23.64 -5.29
CA TYR A 437 2.36 -23.00 -5.96
C TYR A 437 1.67 -24.00 -6.88
N VAL A 438 0.35 -24.02 -6.83
CA VAL A 438 -0.50 -24.91 -7.62
C VAL A 438 -1.23 -24.14 -8.73
N PRO A 439 -1.44 -24.75 -9.89
CA PRO A 439 -2.25 -24.13 -10.93
C PRO A 439 -3.72 -24.11 -10.52
N TYR A 440 -4.37 -22.98 -10.73
CA TYR A 440 -5.80 -22.75 -10.54
C TYR A 440 -6.39 -22.18 -11.82
N THR A 441 -7.29 -22.92 -12.47
CA THR A 441 -7.97 -22.47 -13.67
C THR A 441 -9.29 -21.80 -13.30
N TYR A 442 -9.43 -20.53 -13.65
CA TYR A 442 -10.61 -19.72 -13.38
C TYR A 442 -11.01 -18.96 -14.65
N LYS A 443 -12.26 -19.07 -15.07
CA LYS A 443 -12.80 -18.45 -16.30
C LYS A 443 -11.87 -18.62 -17.53
N GLY A 444 -11.34 -19.83 -17.69
CA GLY A 444 -10.49 -20.20 -18.84
C GLY A 444 -9.03 -19.75 -18.76
N LYS A 445 -8.63 -18.99 -17.72
CA LYS A 445 -7.25 -18.53 -17.49
C LYS A 445 -6.62 -19.32 -16.35
N THR A 446 -5.35 -19.67 -16.47
CA THR A 446 -4.60 -20.37 -15.41
C THR A 446 -3.77 -19.39 -14.60
N TYR A 447 -3.95 -19.45 -13.29
CA TYR A 447 -3.19 -18.70 -12.29
C TYR A 447 -2.35 -19.67 -11.46
N TYR A 448 -1.35 -19.19 -10.76
CA TYR A 448 -0.52 -19.97 -9.84
C TYR A 448 -0.63 -19.38 -8.45
N PHE A 449 -1.28 -20.12 -7.56
CA PHE A 449 -1.48 -19.70 -6.18
C PHE A 449 -0.75 -20.61 -5.20
N GLN A 450 -0.35 -20.07 -4.05
CA GLN A 450 0.32 -20.83 -3.02
C GLN A 450 -0.53 -22.06 -2.65
N ASP A 451 0.13 -23.22 -2.48
CA ASP A 451 -0.52 -24.39 -1.93
C ASP A 451 -0.95 -24.11 -0.49
N MET A 452 -2.24 -24.23 -0.24
CA MET A 452 -2.84 -23.83 1.04
C MET A 452 -2.77 -24.91 2.11
N ILE A 453 -2.15 -26.06 1.87
CA ILE A 453 -2.14 -27.20 2.80
C ILE A 453 -1.61 -26.79 4.17
N ALA A 454 -0.47 -26.10 4.23
CA ALA A 454 0.13 -25.68 5.49
C ALA A 454 -0.75 -24.64 6.24
N LEU A 455 -1.29 -23.65 5.50
CA LEU A 455 -2.19 -22.66 6.09
C LEU A 455 -3.49 -23.30 6.59
N GLU A 456 -4.07 -24.22 5.81
CA GLU A 456 -5.26 -24.96 6.22
C GLU A 456 -5.00 -25.77 7.51
N GLN A 457 -3.87 -26.44 7.61
CA GLN A 457 -3.48 -27.16 8.82
C GLN A 457 -3.35 -26.25 10.01
N THR A 458 -2.66 -25.12 9.85
CA THR A 458 -2.52 -24.11 10.92
C THR A 458 -3.88 -23.61 11.39
N ILE A 459 -4.79 -23.28 10.44
CA ILE A 459 -6.13 -22.81 10.77
C ILE A 459 -6.93 -23.89 11.50
N ARG A 460 -6.81 -25.15 11.11
CA ARG A 460 -7.48 -26.27 11.80
C ARG A 460 -7.04 -26.40 13.24
N TYR A 461 -5.72 -26.33 13.50
CA TYR A 461 -5.21 -26.36 14.87
C TYR A 461 -5.74 -25.19 15.69
N LEU A 462 -5.70 -24.00 15.11
CA LEU A 462 -6.17 -22.79 15.79
C LEU A 462 -7.68 -22.78 16.03
N ASN A 463 -8.46 -23.42 15.16
CA ASN A 463 -9.90 -23.65 15.37
C ASN A 463 -10.22 -24.65 16.51
N GLY A 464 -9.22 -25.39 16.98
CA GLY A 464 -9.45 -26.52 17.89
C GLY A 464 -10.12 -27.69 17.17
N TRP A 465 -9.73 -27.98 15.92
CA TRP A 465 -10.19 -29.11 15.16
C TRP A 465 -9.76 -30.41 15.82
N ASP A 466 -10.75 -31.30 16.05
CA ASP A 466 -10.52 -32.66 16.55
C ASP A 466 -10.63 -33.64 15.41
N ASN A 467 -9.58 -34.44 15.15
CA ASN A 467 -9.59 -35.48 14.14
C ASN A 467 -10.57 -36.62 14.45
N ASP A 468 -10.82 -36.87 15.73
CA ASP A 468 -11.75 -37.87 16.20
C ASP A 468 -13.22 -37.43 16.05
N ASN A 469 -13.42 -36.10 15.97
CA ASN A 469 -14.74 -35.51 15.72
C ASN A 469 -14.69 -34.45 14.62
N PRO A 470 -14.42 -34.83 13.36
CA PRO A 470 -14.22 -33.86 12.28
C PRO A 470 -15.49 -33.08 11.90
N TYR A 471 -16.63 -33.45 12.50
CA TYR A 471 -17.93 -32.78 12.34
C TYR A 471 -18.37 -32.05 13.62
N GLY A 472 -17.48 -31.99 14.62
CA GLY A 472 -17.73 -31.35 15.87
C GLY A 472 -17.75 -29.82 15.82
N TRP A 473 -18.00 -29.24 16.97
CA TRP A 473 -17.97 -27.76 17.12
C TRP A 473 -16.55 -27.26 17.15
N HIS A 474 -16.29 -26.17 16.43
CA HIS A 474 -15.02 -25.44 16.59
C HIS A 474 -15.03 -24.69 17.91
N SER A 475 -13.94 -24.79 18.68
CA SER A 475 -13.80 -24.12 19.98
C SER A 475 -13.32 -22.68 19.83
N ARG A 476 -12.76 -22.33 18.65
CA ARG A 476 -12.21 -21.00 18.38
C ARG A 476 -12.66 -20.46 17.02
N SER A 477 -12.79 -19.15 16.95
CA SER A 477 -13.06 -18.40 15.74
C SER A 477 -11.74 -17.87 15.18
N VAL A 478 -11.46 -18.16 13.91
CA VAL A 478 -10.26 -17.66 13.22
C VAL A 478 -10.64 -16.51 12.31
N THR A 479 -9.90 -15.41 12.46
CA THR A 479 -9.96 -14.22 11.63
C THR A 479 -8.70 -14.14 10.77
N LEU A 480 -8.84 -14.01 9.45
CA LEU A 480 -7.74 -13.68 8.56
C LEU A 480 -7.76 -12.19 8.22
N VAL A 481 -6.59 -11.54 8.29
CA VAL A 481 -6.36 -10.20 7.77
C VAL A 481 -5.52 -10.32 6.51
N LEU A 482 -6.09 -9.90 5.38
CA LEU A 482 -5.49 -10.02 4.06
C LEU A 482 -4.73 -8.73 3.74
N LEU A 483 -3.43 -8.83 3.60
CA LEU A 483 -2.50 -7.73 3.42
C LEU A 483 -1.82 -7.83 2.05
N MET A 484 -1.30 -6.73 1.53
CA MET A 484 -0.53 -6.72 0.29
C MET A 484 0.80 -6.03 0.51
N SER A 485 1.87 -6.80 0.68
CA SER A 485 3.23 -6.28 0.74
C SER A 485 3.81 -6.07 -0.66
N TRP A 486 4.97 -5.43 -0.72
CA TRP A 486 5.66 -5.19 -1.98
C TRP A 486 6.48 -6.42 -2.43
N LYS A 487 6.22 -6.88 -3.65
CA LYS A 487 7.14 -7.74 -4.43
C LYS A 487 7.28 -7.15 -5.83
N ASP A 488 8.50 -7.05 -6.33
CA ASP A 488 8.78 -6.38 -7.61
C ASP A 488 8.00 -7.04 -8.76
N GLU A 489 7.97 -8.37 -8.82
CA GLU A 489 7.26 -9.14 -9.84
C GLU A 489 5.73 -9.10 -9.72
N LEU A 490 5.21 -8.65 -8.58
CA LEU A 490 3.78 -8.53 -8.29
C LEU A 490 3.32 -7.08 -8.15
N SER A 491 4.18 -6.11 -8.47
CA SER A 491 3.84 -4.68 -8.36
C SER A 491 2.61 -4.29 -9.17
N TYR A 492 2.27 -5.04 -10.22
CA TYR A 492 1.03 -4.82 -10.99
C TYR A 492 -0.24 -5.06 -10.16
N LEU A 493 -0.17 -5.82 -9.08
CA LEU A 493 -1.29 -6.05 -8.14
C LEU A 493 -1.52 -4.86 -7.19
N ILE A 494 -0.56 -3.94 -7.10
CA ILE A 494 -0.67 -2.71 -6.33
C ILE A 494 -1.25 -1.62 -7.23
N HIS A 495 -2.15 -0.80 -6.70
CA HIS A 495 -2.76 0.30 -7.45
C HIS A 495 -1.68 1.22 -8.06
N PRO A 496 -1.83 1.69 -9.32
CA PRO A 496 -0.81 2.50 -9.98
C PRO A 496 -0.29 3.67 -9.15
N ASP A 497 -1.17 4.42 -8.49
CA ASP A 497 -0.81 5.57 -7.65
C ASP A 497 -0.04 5.17 -6.39
N ALA A 498 -0.17 3.93 -5.97
CA ALA A 498 0.50 3.38 -4.79
C ALA A 498 1.82 2.63 -5.12
N ARG A 499 2.23 2.57 -6.39
CA ARG A 499 3.44 1.83 -6.83
C ARG A 499 4.72 2.58 -6.48
N LYS A 500 5.00 2.71 -5.18
CA LYS A 500 6.23 3.31 -4.66
C LYS A 500 6.87 2.40 -3.62
N LYS A 501 7.88 1.64 -4.03
CA LYS A 501 8.59 0.65 -3.20
C LYS A 501 9.17 1.28 -1.93
N GLY A 502 8.98 0.59 -0.80
CA GLY A 502 9.57 0.98 0.48
C GLY A 502 8.91 2.17 1.18
N THR A 503 7.76 2.63 0.70
CA THR A 503 7.03 3.75 1.32
C THR A 503 6.21 3.30 2.53
N ALA A 504 5.66 2.08 2.49
CA ALA A 504 4.82 1.54 3.54
C ALA A 504 5.01 0.02 3.66
N SER A 505 4.48 -0.56 4.74
CA SER A 505 4.48 -2.01 4.91
C SER A 505 3.50 -2.70 3.97
N TYR A 506 2.32 -2.09 3.77
CA TYR A 506 1.24 -2.65 2.95
C TYR A 506 0.66 -1.60 2.01
N TYR A 507 0.11 -2.07 0.90
CA TYR A 507 -0.32 -1.27 -0.24
C TYR A 507 -1.76 -1.60 -0.63
N THR A 508 -2.47 -0.61 -1.17
CA THR A 508 -3.82 -0.81 -1.67
C THR A 508 -3.84 -1.64 -2.95
N LEU A 509 -4.83 -2.51 -3.07
CA LEU A 509 -5.00 -3.43 -4.19
C LEU A 509 -5.36 -2.68 -5.48
N ASN A 510 -4.94 -3.21 -6.61
CA ASN A 510 -5.23 -2.63 -7.91
C ASN A 510 -6.55 -3.19 -8.49
N MET A 511 -7.62 -2.39 -8.40
CA MET A 511 -8.90 -2.70 -9.05
C MET A 511 -9.10 -1.93 -10.36
N GLN A 512 -8.12 -1.12 -10.77
CA GLN A 512 -8.18 -0.33 -11.98
C GLN A 512 -7.80 -1.16 -13.21
N GLU A 513 -6.70 -1.90 -13.12
CA GLU A 513 -6.18 -2.70 -14.23
C GLU A 513 -6.83 -4.10 -14.26
N GLU A 514 -7.27 -4.51 -15.44
CA GLU A 514 -7.99 -5.77 -15.66
C GLU A 514 -7.23 -7.00 -15.18
N ASN A 515 -5.95 -7.11 -15.55
CA ASN A 515 -5.14 -8.28 -15.17
C ASN A 515 -4.98 -8.41 -13.63
N ALA A 516 -4.87 -7.30 -12.92
CA ALA A 516 -4.79 -7.30 -11.47
C ALA A 516 -6.13 -7.70 -10.84
N ARG A 517 -7.22 -7.08 -11.31
CA ARG A 517 -8.58 -7.37 -10.85
C ARG A 517 -8.94 -8.84 -11.06
N ASP A 518 -8.66 -9.40 -12.25
CA ASP A 518 -8.90 -10.81 -12.57
C ASP A 518 -8.07 -11.73 -11.67
N THR A 519 -6.83 -11.35 -11.36
CA THR A 519 -5.96 -12.12 -10.46
C THR A 519 -6.54 -12.14 -9.05
N PHE A 520 -7.02 -11.01 -8.52
CA PHE A 520 -7.67 -10.98 -7.20
C PHE A 520 -9.00 -11.70 -7.19
N GLU A 521 -9.81 -11.59 -8.24
CA GLU A 521 -11.06 -12.34 -8.36
C GLU A 521 -10.79 -13.85 -8.28
N ALA A 522 -9.84 -14.35 -9.07
CA ALA A 522 -9.44 -15.75 -9.05
C ALA A 522 -8.85 -16.16 -7.69
N LEU A 523 -8.01 -15.32 -7.08
CA LEU A 523 -7.39 -15.58 -5.78
C LEU A 523 -8.44 -15.69 -4.67
N PHE A 524 -9.37 -14.76 -4.59
CA PHE A 524 -10.41 -14.78 -3.55
C PHE A 524 -11.36 -15.97 -3.73
N CYS A 525 -11.62 -16.37 -4.97
CA CYS A 525 -12.33 -17.62 -5.26
C CYS A 525 -11.56 -18.83 -4.78
N TYR A 526 -10.27 -18.93 -5.08
CA TYR A 526 -9.41 -20.03 -4.65
C TYR A 526 -9.32 -20.11 -3.11
N MET A 527 -9.09 -18.97 -2.44
CA MET A 527 -9.04 -18.92 -0.97
C MET A 527 -10.38 -19.33 -0.34
N GLY A 528 -11.49 -18.82 -0.86
CA GLY A 528 -12.82 -19.20 -0.39
C GLY A 528 -13.09 -20.69 -0.53
N GLU A 529 -12.70 -21.32 -1.64
CA GLU A 529 -12.83 -22.75 -1.85
C GLU A 529 -11.98 -23.58 -0.90
N LYS A 530 -10.75 -23.17 -0.67
CA LYS A 530 -9.82 -23.91 0.20
C LYS A 530 -10.13 -23.77 1.68
N LEU A 531 -10.53 -22.59 2.12
CA LEU A 531 -10.67 -22.25 3.53
C LEU A 531 -12.13 -22.10 3.98
N GLY A 532 -13.10 -22.09 3.08
CA GLY A 532 -14.52 -21.91 3.37
C GLY A 532 -15.41 -23.09 3.00
N ASP A 533 -15.10 -23.79 1.93
CA ASP A 533 -16.02 -24.66 1.20
C ASP A 533 -16.50 -25.89 2.00
N HIS A 534 -15.73 -26.41 2.91
CA HIS A 534 -16.03 -27.70 3.51
C HIS A 534 -16.24 -27.70 5.01
N LYS A 535 -15.81 -26.64 5.69
CA LYS A 535 -15.60 -26.69 7.13
C LYS A 535 -15.75 -25.36 7.85
N SER A 536 -16.09 -24.27 7.12
CA SER A 536 -16.11 -22.91 7.69
C SER A 536 -14.87 -22.65 8.56
N LEU A 537 -13.69 -23.01 8.04
CA LEU A 537 -12.44 -22.92 8.79
C LEU A 537 -12.14 -21.49 9.22
N VAL A 538 -12.44 -20.54 8.35
CA VAL A 538 -12.24 -19.11 8.61
C VAL A 538 -13.58 -18.46 8.90
N SER A 539 -13.75 -17.99 10.13
CA SER A 539 -14.99 -17.32 10.56
C SER A 539 -15.08 -15.89 10.02
N ASN A 540 -13.95 -15.18 10.01
CA ASN A 540 -13.91 -13.77 9.68
C ASN A 540 -12.79 -13.49 8.68
N TRP A 541 -13.07 -12.63 7.70
CA TRP A 541 -12.13 -12.19 6.68
C TRP A 541 -12.04 -10.67 6.71
N THR A 542 -10.88 -10.12 6.96
CA THR A 542 -10.63 -8.67 6.95
C THR A 542 -9.79 -8.31 5.75
N LEU A 543 -10.21 -7.32 4.95
CA LEU A 543 -9.46 -6.84 3.82
C LEU A 543 -8.64 -5.61 4.20
N GLY A 544 -7.31 -5.73 4.10
CA GLY A 544 -6.37 -4.67 4.46
C GLY A 544 -6.22 -4.49 5.96
N ASN A 545 -5.28 -3.64 6.35
CA ASN A 545 -5.05 -3.19 7.72
C ASN A 545 -5.22 -1.68 7.79
N GLU A 546 -6.06 -1.19 8.71
CA GLU A 546 -6.24 0.25 8.96
C GLU A 546 -6.37 1.07 7.66
N VAL A 547 -7.36 0.71 6.83
CA VAL A 547 -7.44 1.18 5.43
C VAL A 547 -7.64 2.69 5.30
N ASN A 548 -8.08 3.36 6.35
CA ASN A 548 -8.10 4.81 6.45
C ASN A 548 -6.71 5.42 6.71
N SER A 549 -5.77 4.67 7.29
CA SER A 549 -4.36 5.06 7.51
C SER A 549 -3.53 4.81 6.23
N CYS A 550 -3.97 5.41 5.13
CA CYS A 550 -3.47 5.17 3.79
C CYS A 550 -2.05 5.68 3.51
N GLY A 551 -1.45 6.40 4.45
CA GLY A 551 -0.04 6.78 4.38
C GLY A 551 0.92 5.74 4.99
N MET A 552 0.41 4.74 5.72
CA MET A 552 1.24 3.83 6.50
C MET A 552 0.86 2.35 6.31
N TRP A 553 -0.40 1.97 6.56
CA TRP A 553 -0.83 0.58 6.65
C TRP A 553 -1.61 0.06 5.44
N ASN A 554 -2.05 0.97 4.56
CA ASN A 554 -2.71 0.64 3.29
C ASN A 554 -2.38 1.73 2.27
N TYR A 555 -1.09 1.85 1.94
CA TYR A 555 -0.59 2.96 1.13
C TYR A 555 -1.33 3.08 -0.20
N SER A 556 -1.92 4.24 -0.42
CA SER A 556 -2.75 4.54 -1.59
C SER A 556 -2.21 5.69 -2.46
N GLY A 557 -0.97 6.14 -2.21
CA GLY A 557 -0.41 7.26 -2.97
C GLY A 557 -1.16 8.56 -2.70
N ASN A 558 -1.49 9.26 -3.77
CA ASN A 558 -2.18 10.55 -3.72
C ASN A 558 -3.69 10.46 -4.03
N MET A 559 -4.27 9.27 -3.94
CA MET A 559 -5.71 9.12 -4.16
C MET A 559 -6.52 9.99 -3.18
N SER A 560 -7.57 10.61 -3.69
CA SER A 560 -8.59 11.24 -2.85
C SER A 560 -9.32 10.18 -2.01
N LEU A 561 -10.07 10.61 -1.00
CA LEU A 561 -10.90 9.71 -0.19
C LEU A 561 -11.85 8.89 -1.09
N SER A 562 -12.54 9.55 -2.00
CA SER A 562 -13.54 8.94 -2.88
C SER A 562 -12.90 7.90 -3.82
N GLU A 563 -11.76 8.21 -4.43
CA GLU A 563 -11.01 7.29 -5.30
C GLU A 563 -10.53 6.07 -4.53
N ASN A 564 -9.93 6.29 -3.34
CA ASN A 564 -9.44 5.21 -2.50
C ASN A 564 -10.57 4.29 -2.06
N VAL A 565 -11.67 4.87 -1.57
CA VAL A 565 -12.83 4.10 -1.12
C VAL A 565 -13.51 3.37 -2.28
N ALA A 566 -13.66 3.99 -3.45
CA ALA A 566 -14.23 3.34 -4.63
C ALA A 566 -13.38 2.15 -5.09
N ASN A 567 -12.06 2.30 -5.08
CA ASN A 567 -11.13 1.20 -5.39
C ASN A 567 -11.19 0.09 -4.33
N TYR A 568 -11.17 0.46 -3.05
CA TYR A 568 -11.25 -0.49 -1.94
C TYR A 568 -12.59 -1.26 -1.93
N ALA A 569 -13.72 -0.57 -2.17
CA ALA A 569 -15.03 -1.19 -2.22
C ALA A 569 -15.14 -2.24 -3.32
N LYS A 570 -14.52 -2.02 -4.49
CA LYS A 570 -14.44 -3.04 -5.57
C LYS A 570 -13.68 -4.29 -5.10
N ALA A 571 -12.55 -4.13 -4.44
CA ALA A 571 -11.78 -5.24 -3.89
C ALA A 571 -12.57 -5.98 -2.79
N PHE A 572 -13.25 -5.24 -1.93
CA PHE A 572 -14.10 -5.78 -0.88
C PHE A 572 -15.27 -6.61 -1.46
N GLN A 573 -15.91 -6.11 -2.51
CA GLN A 573 -16.98 -6.84 -3.21
C GLN A 573 -16.49 -8.17 -3.77
N LEU A 574 -15.31 -8.19 -4.40
CA LEU A 574 -14.72 -9.43 -4.92
C LEU A 574 -14.39 -10.43 -3.78
N LEU A 575 -13.82 -9.94 -2.68
CA LEU A 575 -13.57 -10.80 -1.51
C LEU A 575 -14.87 -11.34 -0.93
N TYR A 576 -15.87 -10.48 -0.74
CA TYR A 576 -17.17 -10.86 -0.22
C TYR A 576 -17.81 -11.96 -1.06
N GLN A 577 -17.86 -11.77 -2.38
CA GLN A 577 -18.40 -12.76 -3.32
C GLN A 577 -17.59 -14.07 -3.27
N GLY A 578 -16.26 -13.97 -3.35
CA GLY A 578 -15.38 -15.14 -3.34
C GLY A 578 -15.50 -15.99 -2.07
N VAL A 579 -15.68 -15.36 -0.92
CA VAL A 579 -15.86 -16.04 0.37
C VAL A 579 -17.29 -16.57 0.52
N LYS A 580 -18.30 -15.73 0.37
CA LYS A 580 -19.69 -16.07 0.69
C LYS A 580 -20.27 -17.14 -0.25
N ARG A 581 -19.78 -17.24 -1.49
CA ARG A 581 -20.20 -18.27 -2.42
C ARG A 581 -19.90 -19.70 -1.95
N THR A 582 -18.98 -19.85 -0.98
CA THR A 582 -18.55 -21.16 -0.45
C THR A 582 -18.77 -21.28 1.06
N ALA A 583 -18.82 -20.16 1.81
CA ALA A 583 -18.93 -20.13 3.26
C ALA A 583 -20.00 -19.11 3.70
N SER A 584 -21.27 -19.54 3.73
CA SER A 584 -22.41 -18.67 4.03
C SER A 584 -22.32 -17.97 5.39
N THR A 585 -21.74 -18.62 6.39
CA THR A 585 -21.63 -18.11 7.78
C THR A 585 -20.42 -17.22 8.02
N SER A 586 -19.42 -17.23 7.15
CA SER A 586 -18.26 -16.36 7.26
C SER A 586 -18.65 -14.88 7.14
N LYS A 587 -17.99 -14.02 7.92
CA LYS A 587 -18.19 -12.58 7.89
C LYS A 587 -17.00 -11.90 7.21
N VAL A 588 -17.28 -10.78 6.54
CA VAL A 588 -16.24 -9.96 5.89
C VAL A 588 -16.21 -8.57 6.51
N PHE A 589 -15.00 -8.09 6.79
CA PHE A 589 -14.74 -6.89 7.57
C PHE A 589 -13.89 -5.88 6.79
N ILE A 590 -14.17 -4.60 6.98
CA ILE A 590 -13.20 -3.53 6.74
C ILE A 590 -12.35 -3.33 7.99
N SER A 591 -11.12 -2.82 7.87
CA SER A 591 -10.25 -2.52 9.03
C SER A 591 -10.06 -1.02 9.17
N LEU A 592 -10.27 -0.48 10.36
CA LEU A 592 -10.11 0.94 10.67
C LEU A 592 -9.25 1.13 11.93
N ASP A 593 -8.42 2.18 11.92
CA ASP A 593 -7.64 2.60 13.07
C ASP A 593 -8.48 3.43 14.08
N HIS A 594 -7.84 3.86 15.17
CA HIS A 594 -8.47 4.66 16.23
C HIS A 594 -8.78 6.12 15.85
N CYS A 595 -8.30 6.61 14.70
CA CYS A 595 -8.54 7.96 14.21
C CYS A 595 -9.99 8.12 13.75
N TRP A 596 -10.83 8.85 14.48
CA TRP A 596 -12.27 8.97 14.16
C TRP A 596 -12.59 10.21 13.34
N ASN A 597 -12.54 11.42 13.94
CA ASN A 597 -12.70 12.68 13.20
C ASN A 597 -11.38 13.37 12.89
N LYS A 598 -10.26 12.77 13.26
CA LYS A 598 -8.91 13.17 12.89
C LYS A 598 -8.28 12.13 11.98
N ALA A 599 -7.21 12.51 11.34
CA ALA A 599 -6.39 11.64 10.52
C ALA A 599 -4.93 11.87 10.88
N ASP A 600 -4.23 10.82 11.27
CA ASP A 600 -2.78 10.91 11.58
C ASP A 600 -1.94 10.58 10.32
N ALA A 601 -2.38 9.63 9.50
CA ALA A 601 -1.65 9.18 8.30
C ALA A 601 -2.60 8.82 7.14
N GLY A 602 -3.50 9.73 6.78
CA GLY A 602 -4.45 9.46 5.68
C GLY A 602 -5.79 10.15 5.89
N PHE A 603 -6.86 9.37 6.00
CA PHE A 603 -8.23 9.86 6.20
C PHE A 603 -8.74 9.54 7.59
N SER A 604 -9.71 10.32 8.07
CA SER A 604 -10.41 9.95 9.31
C SER A 604 -11.23 8.69 9.10
N GLY A 605 -11.28 7.82 10.12
CA GLY A 605 -12.03 6.57 10.06
C GLY A 605 -13.51 6.79 9.78
N LYS A 606 -14.08 7.87 10.37
CA LYS A 606 -15.47 8.23 10.12
C LYS A 606 -15.73 8.59 8.66
N ALA A 607 -14.91 9.47 8.08
CA ALA A 607 -15.10 9.87 6.68
C ALA A 607 -14.93 8.68 5.72
N PHE A 608 -13.96 7.79 6.00
CA PHE A 608 -13.77 6.57 5.22
C PHE A 608 -14.99 5.66 5.31
N LEU A 609 -15.52 5.46 6.51
CA LEU A 609 -16.68 4.61 6.75
C LEU A 609 -17.97 5.14 6.08
N ASP A 610 -18.18 6.46 6.14
CA ASP A 610 -19.34 7.11 5.49
C ASP A 610 -19.31 6.92 3.98
N GLU A 611 -18.17 7.21 3.37
CA GLU A 611 -17.97 7.04 1.92
C GLU A 611 -18.07 5.58 1.52
N PHE A 612 -17.49 4.65 2.32
CA PHE A 612 -17.58 3.21 2.08
C PHE A 612 -19.03 2.72 2.14
N ALA A 613 -19.78 3.08 3.18
CA ALA A 613 -21.19 2.68 3.31
C ALA A 613 -22.03 3.20 2.13
N SER A 614 -21.78 4.46 1.74
CA SER A 614 -22.44 5.07 0.57
C SER A 614 -22.08 4.33 -0.72
N CYS A 615 -20.80 4.11 -0.98
CA CYS A 615 -20.31 3.43 -2.16
C CYS A 615 -20.85 1.99 -2.25
N MET A 616 -20.81 1.22 -1.14
CA MET A 616 -21.35 -0.14 -1.12
C MET A 616 -22.85 -0.17 -1.40
N ASN A 617 -23.63 0.73 -0.82
CA ASN A 617 -25.05 0.79 -1.07
C ASN A 617 -25.38 1.11 -2.54
N GLN A 618 -24.60 1.97 -3.17
CA GLN A 618 -24.81 2.36 -4.57
C GLN A 618 -24.37 1.27 -5.55
N THR A 619 -23.23 0.61 -5.30
CA THR A 619 -22.58 -0.26 -6.31
C THR A 619 -22.86 -1.73 -6.12
N ALA A 620 -23.13 -2.18 -4.91
CA ALA A 620 -23.29 -3.61 -4.60
C ALA A 620 -24.54 -3.94 -3.77
N GLY A 621 -25.41 -2.96 -3.48
CA GLY A 621 -26.34 -3.10 -2.36
C GLY A 621 -25.53 -3.14 -1.06
N TRP A 622 -26.18 -3.48 0.01
CA TRP A 622 -25.51 -3.35 1.31
C TRP A 622 -24.35 -4.36 1.47
N MET A 623 -24.49 -5.59 1.04
CA MET A 623 -23.62 -6.73 1.41
C MET A 623 -23.34 -6.70 2.92
N ASP A 624 -23.54 -7.73 3.68
CA ASP A 624 -23.42 -7.73 5.16
C ASP A 624 -21.96 -7.53 5.61
N TRP A 625 -21.43 -6.31 5.37
CA TRP A 625 -20.09 -5.94 5.77
C TRP A 625 -20.02 -5.63 7.27
N ASN A 626 -18.85 -5.78 7.86
CA ASN A 626 -18.58 -5.62 9.28
C ASN A 626 -17.31 -4.79 9.50
N VAL A 627 -17.01 -4.42 10.75
CA VAL A 627 -15.88 -3.56 11.10
C VAL A 627 -14.89 -4.30 12.00
N ASN A 628 -13.66 -4.40 11.56
CA ASN A 628 -12.49 -4.71 12.38
C ASN A 628 -11.89 -3.38 12.83
N TYR A 629 -11.96 -3.07 14.11
CA TYR A 629 -11.56 -1.78 14.65
C TYR A 629 -10.37 -1.93 15.61
N HIS A 630 -9.42 -0.98 15.53
CA HIS A 630 -8.21 -0.97 16.35
C HIS A 630 -8.22 0.22 17.31
N PRO A 631 -8.89 0.12 18.48
CA PRO A 631 -9.10 1.24 19.41
C PRO A 631 -7.90 1.48 20.31
N TYR A 632 -6.73 1.69 19.75
CA TYR A 632 -5.54 2.01 20.50
C TYR A 632 -5.69 3.29 21.34
N SER A 633 -4.95 3.36 22.41
CA SER A 633 -4.86 4.57 23.22
C SER A 633 -4.14 5.70 22.48
N GLN A 634 -4.48 6.94 22.77
CA GLN A 634 -3.80 8.11 22.24
C GLN A 634 -3.12 8.91 23.37
N PRO A 635 -1.79 8.99 23.37
CA PRO A 635 -0.84 8.29 22.50
C PRO A 635 -0.75 6.78 22.77
N LEU A 636 -0.20 6.02 21.83
CA LEU A 636 -0.03 4.55 21.92
C LEU A 636 0.72 4.06 23.17
N THR A 637 1.59 4.90 23.71
CA THR A 637 2.38 4.60 24.92
C THR A 637 1.62 4.78 26.23
N ARG A 638 0.33 5.19 26.17
CA ARG A 638 -0.49 5.40 27.37
C ARG A 638 -1.40 4.22 27.62
N ASN A 639 -1.23 3.58 28.76
CA ASN A 639 -2.06 2.44 29.16
C ASN A 639 -3.40 2.85 29.72
N GLU A 640 -3.43 3.93 30.51
CA GLU A 640 -4.64 4.42 31.18
C GLU A 640 -5.60 5.09 30.18
N PHE A 641 -6.19 4.30 29.27
CA PHE A 641 -7.12 4.81 28.30
C PHE A 641 -8.32 5.53 28.91
N TRP A 642 -8.69 5.19 30.17
CA TRP A 642 -9.78 5.83 30.92
C TRP A 642 -9.46 7.26 31.35
N SER A 643 -8.19 7.68 31.34
CA SER A 643 -7.72 9.01 31.72
C SER A 643 -6.74 9.63 30.73
N ASP A 644 -7.14 9.73 29.48
CA ASP A 644 -6.30 10.10 28.33
C ASP A 644 -6.16 11.61 28.07
N ASN A 645 -6.37 12.45 29.10
CA ASN A 645 -6.26 13.92 29.03
C ASN A 645 -7.13 14.59 27.97
N GLY A 646 -8.29 14.00 27.65
CA GLY A 646 -9.24 14.56 26.68
C GLY A 646 -8.95 14.25 25.21
N ASN A 647 -8.03 13.33 24.93
CA ASN A 647 -7.82 12.85 23.56
C ASN A 647 -9.06 12.12 23.03
N THR A 648 -9.75 11.38 23.91
CA THR A 648 -11.05 10.78 23.63
C THR A 648 -12.13 11.41 24.50
N VAL A 649 -13.25 11.78 23.90
CA VAL A 649 -14.40 12.38 24.58
C VAL A 649 -15.66 11.58 24.28
N PHE A 650 -16.63 11.64 25.21
CA PHE A 650 -17.96 11.05 24.98
C PHE A 650 -18.83 12.01 24.16
N GLY A 651 -18.75 11.91 22.85
CA GLY A 651 -19.51 12.74 21.92
C GLY A 651 -19.08 12.53 20.47
N THR A 652 -19.99 12.85 19.54
CA THR A 652 -19.77 12.65 18.10
C THR A 652 -18.59 13.43 17.53
N GLY A 653 -18.13 14.48 18.24
CA GLY A 653 -16.98 15.30 17.85
C GLY A 653 -15.63 14.76 18.34
N THR A 654 -15.57 13.57 18.96
CA THR A 654 -14.28 12.98 19.39
C THR A 654 -13.31 12.85 18.24
N GLY A 655 -12.04 13.20 18.47
CA GLY A 655 -10.98 13.00 17.46
C GLY A 655 -10.60 11.56 17.29
N TYR A 656 -10.54 10.81 18.40
CA TYR A 656 -10.11 9.41 18.46
C TYR A 656 -11.14 8.56 19.20
N ILE A 657 -11.18 7.26 18.88
CA ILE A 657 -11.94 6.25 19.63
C ILE A 657 -10.98 5.21 20.16
N SER A 658 -10.91 5.11 21.51
CA SER A 658 -10.25 4.03 22.24
C SER A 658 -11.29 3.17 22.96
N MET A 659 -10.85 2.21 23.78
CA MET A 659 -11.79 1.44 24.59
C MET A 659 -12.62 2.31 25.55
N LYS A 660 -12.15 3.52 25.94
CA LYS A 660 -12.88 4.47 26.79
C LYS A 660 -14.24 4.86 26.22
N ASN A 661 -14.29 5.14 24.93
CA ASN A 661 -15.47 5.68 24.23
C ASN A 661 -15.91 4.85 23.02
N ILE A 662 -15.63 3.54 23.03
CA ILE A 662 -15.91 2.63 21.90
C ILE A 662 -17.41 2.57 21.53
N GLN A 663 -18.32 2.90 22.46
CA GLN A 663 -19.74 3.00 22.19
C GLN A 663 -20.06 4.05 21.12
N ILE A 664 -19.23 5.09 20.93
CA ILE A 664 -19.44 6.06 19.86
C ILE A 664 -19.42 5.39 18.49
N LEU A 665 -18.47 4.46 18.27
CA LEU A 665 -18.43 3.66 17.04
C LEU A 665 -19.70 2.80 16.95
N THR A 666 -20.02 2.05 17.98
CA THR A 666 -21.14 1.10 17.93
C THR A 666 -22.51 1.77 17.78
N ASP A 667 -22.71 2.93 18.40
CA ASP A 667 -23.92 3.75 18.23
C ASP A 667 -23.98 4.36 16.84
N TYR A 668 -22.83 4.79 16.31
CA TYR A 668 -22.74 5.34 14.98
C TYR A 668 -23.10 4.28 13.89
N LEU A 669 -22.62 3.04 14.05
CA LEU A 669 -22.99 1.93 13.18
C LEU A 669 -24.49 1.65 13.22
N GLY A 670 -25.12 1.74 14.39
CA GLY A 670 -26.59 1.68 14.54
C GLY A 670 -27.29 2.78 13.77
N SER A 671 -26.75 4.00 13.78
CA SER A 671 -27.31 5.12 13.03
C SER A 671 -27.17 4.91 11.51
N LEU A 672 -26.06 4.33 11.05
CA LEU A 672 -25.89 3.94 9.64
C LEU A 672 -26.90 2.87 9.23
N GLU A 673 -27.08 1.82 10.04
CA GLU A 673 -28.10 0.78 9.76
C GLU A 673 -29.49 1.39 9.56
N VAL A 674 -29.90 2.28 10.45
CA VAL A 674 -31.19 2.99 10.33
C VAL A 674 -31.26 3.81 9.05
N SER A 675 -30.20 4.58 8.74
CA SER A 675 -30.17 5.46 7.56
C SER A 675 -30.28 4.70 6.24
N TYR A 676 -29.77 3.47 6.22
CA TYR A 676 -29.84 2.59 5.05
C TYR A 676 -30.94 1.52 5.13
N GLY A 677 -31.83 1.62 6.10
CA GLY A 677 -32.97 0.70 6.26
C GLY A 677 -32.57 -0.73 6.58
N LYS A 678 -31.47 -0.92 7.32
CA LYS A 678 -30.95 -2.23 7.71
C LYS A 678 -31.44 -2.63 9.11
N ALA A 679 -31.38 -3.93 9.39
CA ALA A 679 -31.73 -4.43 10.71
C ALA A 679 -30.71 -3.93 11.76
N GLU A 680 -31.20 -3.58 12.94
CA GLU A 680 -30.35 -3.21 14.07
C GLU A 680 -29.39 -4.37 14.41
N GLY A 681 -28.11 -4.03 14.60
CA GLY A 681 -27.08 -5.01 14.95
C GLY A 681 -26.59 -5.86 13.77
N SER A 682 -26.98 -5.53 12.53
CA SER A 682 -26.51 -6.23 11.33
C SER A 682 -25.00 -6.01 11.07
N ILE A 683 -24.48 -4.82 11.39
CA ILE A 683 -23.04 -4.55 11.33
C ILE A 683 -22.40 -4.99 12.65
N ARG A 684 -21.53 -5.98 12.58
CA ARG A 684 -20.77 -6.48 13.72
C ARG A 684 -19.41 -5.82 13.83
N VAL A 685 -18.86 -5.79 15.03
CA VAL A 685 -17.53 -5.26 15.32
C VAL A 685 -16.67 -6.34 15.92
N ILE A 686 -15.44 -6.47 15.45
CA ILE A 686 -14.36 -7.12 16.20
C ILE A 686 -13.33 -6.06 16.57
N ILE A 687 -12.82 -6.12 17.80
CA ILE A 687 -11.61 -5.43 18.18
C ILE A 687 -10.48 -6.35 17.74
N GLY A 688 -9.92 -6.08 16.55
CA GLY A 688 -8.98 -7.01 15.90
C GLY A 688 -7.54 -6.78 16.30
N GLU A 689 -7.24 -5.59 16.78
CA GLU A 689 -5.90 -5.26 17.24
C GLU A 689 -5.94 -4.16 18.30
N LEU A 690 -5.37 -4.44 19.44
CA LEU A 690 -5.00 -3.44 20.45
C LEU A 690 -3.95 -4.03 21.39
N GLY A 691 -3.26 -3.16 22.10
CA GLY A 691 -2.31 -3.54 23.13
C GLY A 691 -1.96 -2.36 24.01
N TYR A 692 -1.44 -2.66 25.18
CA TYR A 692 -1.00 -1.67 26.17
C TYR A 692 0.45 -1.98 26.54
N THR A 693 1.29 -0.93 26.61
CA THR A 693 2.74 -1.13 26.73
C THR A 693 3.17 -1.22 28.20
N ALA A 694 3.94 -2.25 28.55
CA ALA A 694 4.61 -2.32 29.85
C ALA A 694 5.95 -3.06 29.71
N LYS A 695 7.00 -2.46 30.26
CA LYS A 695 8.29 -3.14 30.39
C LYS A 695 8.25 -4.10 31.56
N ALA A 696 8.76 -5.30 31.36
CA ALA A 696 8.89 -6.33 32.38
C ALA A 696 9.63 -5.79 33.62
N GLY A 697 9.07 -6.06 34.82
CA GLY A 697 9.60 -5.60 36.11
C GLY A 697 9.37 -4.11 36.43
N GLN A 698 8.62 -3.37 35.60
CA GLN A 698 8.33 -1.95 35.81
C GLN A 698 6.93 -1.72 36.41
N LYS A 699 6.67 -0.49 36.87
CA LYS A 699 5.40 -0.11 37.51
C LYS A 699 4.21 -0.13 36.54
N ASP A 700 4.46 0.03 35.26
CA ASP A 700 3.45 0.05 34.20
C ASP A 700 2.80 -1.31 33.93
N GLU A 701 3.33 -2.42 34.51
CA GLU A 701 2.67 -3.73 34.41
C GLU A 701 1.28 -3.73 35.06
N ASP A 702 1.08 -3.00 36.15
CA ASP A 702 -0.24 -2.91 36.80
C ASP A 702 -1.24 -2.16 35.92
N THR A 703 -0.80 -1.10 35.24
CA THR A 703 -1.64 -0.36 34.29
C THR A 703 -1.92 -1.13 33.01
N GLN A 704 -0.96 -1.92 32.52
CA GLN A 704 -1.18 -2.84 31.40
C GLN A 704 -2.24 -3.89 31.74
N ALA A 705 -2.09 -4.53 32.93
CA ALA A 705 -3.02 -5.55 33.41
C ALA A 705 -4.44 -5.00 33.59
N ALA A 706 -4.56 -3.84 34.25
CA ALA A 706 -5.82 -3.13 34.40
C ALA A 706 -6.46 -2.76 33.05
N ALA A 707 -5.67 -2.25 32.11
CA ALA A 707 -6.17 -1.82 30.81
C ALA A 707 -6.69 -3.00 29.96
N LEU A 708 -5.96 -4.11 29.93
CA LEU A 708 -6.39 -5.32 29.23
C LEU A 708 -7.72 -5.83 29.77
N GLY A 709 -7.84 -5.92 31.10
CA GLY A 709 -9.05 -6.46 31.72
C GLY A 709 -10.23 -5.50 31.65
N TYR A 710 -10.02 -4.20 31.90
CA TYR A 710 -11.07 -3.20 31.79
C TYR A 710 -11.59 -3.07 30.35
N GLY A 711 -10.69 -3.07 29.37
CA GLY A 711 -11.06 -3.09 27.95
C GLY A 711 -11.86 -4.33 27.58
N TYR A 712 -11.47 -5.51 28.07
CA TYR A 712 -12.25 -6.75 27.88
C TYR A 712 -13.65 -6.63 28.45
N TYR A 713 -13.81 -6.12 29.66
CA TYR A 713 -15.14 -5.95 30.27
C TYR A 713 -16.02 -4.98 29.46
N ILE A 714 -15.45 -3.86 29.00
CA ILE A 714 -16.18 -2.94 28.10
C ILE A 714 -16.63 -3.69 26.84
N ALA A 715 -15.75 -4.45 26.21
CA ALA A 715 -16.09 -5.22 25.02
C ALA A 715 -17.14 -6.30 25.31
N MET A 716 -17.05 -6.97 26.46
CA MET A 716 -17.95 -8.05 26.86
C MET A 716 -19.39 -7.56 27.01
N PHE A 717 -19.59 -6.37 27.58
CA PHE A 717 -20.91 -5.77 27.78
C PHE A 717 -21.40 -4.87 26.63
N ASN A 718 -20.65 -4.75 25.56
CA ASN A 718 -21.13 -4.14 24.31
C ASN A 718 -21.64 -5.23 23.36
N SER A 719 -22.96 -5.25 23.13
CA SER A 719 -23.63 -6.31 22.35
C SER A 719 -23.20 -6.37 20.89
N ARG A 720 -22.65 -5.29 20.34
CA ARG A 720 -22.22 -5.20 18.94
C ARG A 720 -20.80 -5.75 18.71
N ILE A 721 -19.98 -5.85 19.77
CA ILE A 721 -18.61 -6.36 19.69
C ILE A 721 -18.64 -7.89 19.82
N ASP A 722 -18.08 -8.59 18.83
CA ASP A 722 -18.02 -10.07 18.80
C ASP A 722 -16.70 -10.62 19.37
N ALA A 723 -15.60 -9.86 19.29
CA ALA A 723 -14.28 -10.30 19.74
C ALA A 723 -13.45 -9.15 20.29
N TYR A 724 -12.57 -9.46 21.26
CA TYR A 724 -11.57 -8.59 21.85
C TYR A 724 -10.20 -9.24 21.70
N ILE A 725 -9.50 -8.92 20.60
CA ILE A 725 -8.26 -9.56 20.18
C ILE A 725 -7.10 -8.64 20.53
N VAL A 726 -6.22 -9.13 21.41
CA VAL A 726 -5.08 -8.35 21.88
C VAL A 726 -3.79 -8.76 21.18
N ARG A 727 -2.87 -7.87 21.15
CA ARG A 727 -1.48 -8.04 20.76
C ARG A 727 -0.62 -7.97 22.03
N ALA A 728 0.28 -8.87 22.37
CA ALA A 728 0.56 -10.19 21.82
C ALA A 728 0.90 -11.14 22.97
N TYR A 729 1.21 -12.43 22.71
CA TYR A 729 1.64 -13.33 23.80
C TYR A 729 3.05 -12.97 24.31
N VAL A 730 3.99 -12.73 23.38
CA VAL A 730 5.37 -12.30 23.66
C VAL A 730 5.63 -10.95 22.99
N ASP A 731 6.41 -10.09 23.61
CA ASP A 731 6.84 -8.81 23.05
C ASP A 731 7.47 -8.98 21.67
N ASP A 732 7.01 -8.25 20.66
CA ASP A 732 7.57 -8.25 19.33
C ASP A 732 8.84 -7.39 19.24
N SER A 733 9.83 -7.82 18.43
CA SER A 733 11.11 -7.13 18.30
C SER A 733 11.02 -5.78 17.59
N ALA A 734 10.15 -5.66 16.60
CA ALA A 734 9.97 -4.40 15.87
C ALA A 734 9.22 -3.39 16.73
N GLU A 735 8.20 -3.83 17.48
CA GLU A 735 7.44 -2.98 18.39
C GLU A 735 8.27 -2.48 19.58
N THR A 736 9.07 -3.36 20.19
CA THR A 736 9.97 -2.96 21.30
C THR A 736 11.02 -1.96 20.87
N SER A 737 11.47 -2.00 19.59
CA SER A 737 12.37 -0.99 19.03
C SER A 737 11.74 0.41 18.96
N SER A 738 10.41 0.47 18.88
CA SER A 738 9.59 1.69 18.88
C SER A 738 9.06 2.06 20.28
N GLY A 739 9.48 1.32 21.32
CA GLY A 739 9.07 1.56 22.71
C GLY A 739 7.76 0.92 23.12
N LEU A 740 7.20 0.03 22.30
CA LEU A 740 5.95 -0.68 22.58
C LEU A 740 6.24 -2.12 23.07
N TYR A 741 5.87 -2.42 24.30
CA TYR A 741 6.07 -3.70 24.96
C TYR A 741 4.70 -4.33 25.26
N LEU A 742 4.03 -4.83 24.20
CA LEU A 742 2.61 -5.19 24.24
C LEU A 742 2.34 -6.61 24.72
N GLY A 743 3.37 -7.48 24.76
CA GLY A 743 3.24 -8.88 25.14
C GLY A 743 2.82 -9.09 26.60
N LEU A 744 2.24 -10.27 26.87
CA LEU A 744 2.02 -10.81 28.22
C LEU A 744 3.35 -11.31 28.83
N PHE A 745 4.30 -11.68 27.95
CA PHE A 745 5.68 -11.98 28.30
C PHE A 745 6.63 -11.03 27.57
N ASP A 746 7.78 -10.78 28.18
CA ASP A 746 8.87 -10.15 27.44
C ASP A 746 9.59 -11.17 26.54
N ARG A 747 10.57 -10.71 25.77
CA ARG A 747 11.35 -11.55 24.84
C ARG A 747 12.24 -12.59 25.54
N SER A 748 12.46 -12.45 26.82
CA SER A 748 13.16 -13.42 27.69
C SER A 748 12.19 -14.35 28.41
N TYR A 749 10.91 -14.30 28.06
CA TYR A 749 9.80 -15.03 28.69
C TYR A 749 9.63 -14.68 30.17
N TYR A 750 10.00 -13.47 30.59
CA TYR A 750 9.57 -12.95 31.89
C TYR A 750 8.06 -12.70 31.84
N LYS A 751 7.34 -13.31 32.78
CA LYS A 751 5.89 -13.22 32.88
C LYS A 751 5.49 -11.87 33.51
N LYS A 752 4.77 -11.04 32.72
CA LYS A 752 4.20 -9.79 33.23
C LYS A 752 2.91 -10.06 34.03
N LYS A 753 2.51 -9.10 34.89
CA LYS A 753 1.26 -9.19 35.66
C LYS A 753 0.01 -9.33 34.79
N SER A 754 0.04 -8.76 33.61
CA SER A 754 -1.03 -8.84 32.62
C SER A 754 -1.35 -10.27 32.18
N TYR A 755 -0.39 -11.21 32.27
CA TYR A 755 -0.63 -12.61 31.91
C TYR A 755 -1.69 -13.26 32.80
N ASP A 756 -1.53 -13.17 34.11
CA ASP A 756 -2.47 -13.81 35.04
C ASP A 756 -3.87 -13.18 34.92
N VAL A 757 -3.94 -11.86 34.78
CA VAL A 757 -5.20 -11.17 34.55
C VAL A 757 -5.82 -11.67 33.23
N TYR A 758 -5.08 -11.61 32.12
CA TYR A 758 -5.62 -11.98 30.82
C TYR A 758 -6.07 -13.43 30.75
N LYS A 759 -5.29 -14.34 31.35
CA LYS A 759 -5.63 -15.76 31.42
C LYS A 759 -6.99 -15.98 32.06
N HIS A 760 -7.31 -15.25 33.13
CA HIS A 760 -8.52 -15.48 33.93
C HIS A 760 -9.71 -14.56 33.61
N LEU A 761 -9.60 -13.68 32.61
CA LEU A 761 -10.64 -12.70 32.24
C LEU A 761 -12.04 -13.30 32.00
N ASP A 762 -12.08 -14.52 31.46
CA ASP A 762 -13.31 -15.20 31.07
C ASP A 762 -13.55 -16.50 31.86
N THR A 763 -12.93 -16.62 33.04
CA THR A 763 -13.14 -17.75 33.97
C THR A 763 -14.01 -17.34 35.16
N ALA A 764 -14.42 -18.30 35.94
CA ALA A 764 -15.13 -18.04 37.20
C ALA A 764 -14.34 -17.15 38.20
N GLN A 765 -13.01 -17.04 38.02
CA GLN A 765 -12.11 -16.24 38.86
C GLN A 765 -11.89 -14.82 38.33
N SER A 766 -12.56 -14.42 37.26
CA SER A 766 -12.33 -13.15 36.57
C SER A 766 -12.28 -11.95 37.51
N LEU A 767 -13.24 -11.87 38.44
CA LEU A 767 -13.32 -10.79 39.42
C LEU A 767 -12.22 -10.82 40.46
N ASP A 768 -11.70 -11.99 40.82
CA ASP A 768 -10.61 -12.12 41.79
C ASP A 768 -9.33 -11.46 41.26
N TYR A 769 -9.10 -11.58 39.92
CA TYR A 769 -7.96 -10.97 39.27
C TYR A 769 -8.20 -9.50 38.89
N MET A 770 -9.44 -9.06 38.68
CA MET A 770 -9.72 -7.70 38.22
C MET A 770 -10.05 -6.71 39.34
N ASN A 771 -10.71 -7.14 40.44
CA ASN A 771 -11.08 -6.24 41.56
C ASN A 771 -9.89 -5.50 42.16
N PRO A 772 -8.68 -6.07 42.29
CA PRO A 772 -7.51 -5.33 42.77
C PRO A 772 -7.19 -4.05 41.99
N TYR A 773 -7.61 -3.94 40.71
CA TYR A 773 -7.35 -2.80 39.86
C TYR A 773 -8.44 -1.72 39.87
N LEU A 774 -9.56 -1.89 40.60
CA LEU A 774 -10.63 -0.89 40.70
C LEU A 774 -10.11 0.48 41.15
N SER A 775 -9.26 0.51 42.18
CA SER A 775 -8.68 1.76 42.68
C SER A 775 -7.76 2.44 41.64
N LEU A 776 -7.06 1.66 40.82
CA LEU A 776 -6.20 2.18 39.77
C LEU A 776 -7.03 2.81 38.62
N VAL A 777 -8.17 2.20 38.32
CA VAL A 777 -9.13 2.74 37.34
C VAL A 777 -9.86 3.97 37.91
N GLY A 778 -9.86 4.15 39.22
CA GLY A 778 -10.58 5.23 39.91
C GLY A 778 -12.07 4.93 40.07
N ALA A 779 -12.43 3.64 40.11
CA ALA A 779 -13.80 3.18 40.23
C ALA A 779 -14.08 2.51 41.56
N GLY A 780 -15.30 2.66 42.10
CA GLY A 780 -15.75 1.95 43.27
C GLY A 780 -16.26 0.53 42.96
N SER A 781 -16.74 0.32 41.75
CA SER A 781 -17.16 -0.99 41.24
C SER A 781 -17.18 -0.95 39.72
N TRP A 782 -17.20 -2.11 39.06
CA TRP A 782 -17.24 -2.21 37.58
C TRP A 782 -18.57 -1.69 37.02
N GLU A 783 -19.68 -1.85 37.73
CA GLU A 783 -21.00 -1.31 37.39
C GLU A 783 -21.00 0.23 37.31
N SER A 784 -20.11 0.89 38.05
CA SER A 784 -20.01 2.35 38.03
C SER A 784 -19.34 2.93 36.80
N VAL A 785 -18.59 2.12 36.07
CA VAL A 785 -17.76 2.55 34.94
C VAL A 785 -18.04 1.81 33.63
N ILE A 786 -18.82 0.73 33.68
CA ILE A 786 -19.18 -0.06 32.48
C ILE A 786 -20.72 -0.15 32.40
N PRO A 787 -21.35 0.49 31.42
CA PRO A 787 -22.79 0.41 31.20
C PRO A 787 -23.25 -1.03 31.05
N GLY A 788 -24.22 -1.45 31.85
CA GLY A 788 -24.81 -2.79 31.77
C GLY A 788 -23.95 -3.93 32.29
N PHE A 789 -22.87 -3.60 33.03
CA PHE A 789 -22.06 -4.63 33.68
C PHE A 789 -22.92 -5.48 34.61
N ASP A 790 -22.76 -6.78 34.51
CA ASP A 790 -23.43 -7.77 35.35
C ASP A 790 -22.47 -8.94 35.58
N ALA A 791 -21.95 -9.05 36.78
CA ALA A 791 -20.98 -10.09 37.16
C ALA A 791 -21.49 -11.51 36.85
N GLY A 792 -22.80 -11.73 36.92
CA GLY A 792 -23.42 -13.03 36.62
C GLY A 792 -23.45 -13.39 35.10
N LYS A 793 -23.10 -12.44 34.25
CA LYS A 793 -22.99 -12.64 32.79
C LYS A 793 -21.56 -12.77 32.29
N LEU A 794 -20.57 -12.65 33.17
CA LEU A 794 -19.20 -12.94 32.77
C LEU A 794 -19.08 -14.42 32.37
N PRO A 795 -18.31 -14.73 31.34
CA PRO A 795 -18.07 -16.13 30.96
C PRO A 795 -17.40 -16.89 32.11
N ALA A 796 -17.67 -18.19 32.19
CA ALA A 796 -16.98 -19.12 33.10
C ALA A 796 -16.42 -20.27 32.22
N VAL A 797 -15.39 -19.93 31.43
CA VAL A 797 -14.71 -20.89 30.60
C VAL A 797 -13.79 -21.75 31.45
N ASP A 798 -13.94 -23.06 31.37
CA ASP A 798 -13.00 -24.02 31.94
C ASP A 798 -11.84 -24.26 30.94
N PHE A 799 -10.60 -24.25 31.43
CA PHE A 799 -9.41 -24.53 30.67
C PHE A 799 -9.04 -26.02 30.66
#